data_c37de4584fbc0100155aa6ae09a01347
#
_entry.id   c37de4584fbc0100155aa6ae09a01347
#
_cell.length_a   1.000
_cell.length_b   1.000
_cell.length_c   1.000
_cell.angle_alpha   90.00
_cell.angle_beta   90.00
_cell.angle_gamma   90.00
#
_symmetry.space_group_name_H-M   'P 1'
#
loop_
_entity.id
_entity.type
_entity.pdbx_description
1 polymer ?
#
loop_
_entity_poly.entity_id
_entity_poly.type
_entity_poly.pdbx_seq_one_letter_code
_entity_poly.pdbx_strand_id
1 'polypeptide(L)'
;MKSRGISRREFVAAMASMIAMNAITGSDAMQRTHGKVRSHFEDGDIAARLRRGYRTEPARLHFTPNGLILANHNGETILTLAASMPVFDFGDFTIGGATSFPIRWKKRXIGDTVRWTREFHASPPHSATVREILEYHRDTSLIYRCAELKLEGVRALLHTVTLDEVIAQDASLTHNPGIQSHPILGNSFFCGVEYPVAPTTQVSANHVALGHAPGIWLEPGQVYRTRSAVYGLTQLGNSRQAFEEYISALRPDPINIHWNYNSWWTSPVPYSESDILKIIQEFKENLFDPYHEMTDTFCIDMGWTNSESIWQIDPSLFPEGFTGLDKALREIHSRLGIWISPSAVYGQALNLEWAKQAGFEADQYKCCLGGARYQAAFKKALTDIVENFDLGHVKFDGYVETCNDTNHGHQPGLMSAEPIAEGIIDVFLTLRTMKRDRIWMEPTCFGFDPSPWWVMYCNSVIGCFGADSPYGQSPCPNYRESYTTARDCYNLKGDAHIQIPIAAIDDLGIDHQTEDPFQNDAVTTVLRGNQFLPLYVNPSFMSPRRWEFLAALMKWARRNSKVLSETKPIYPASWKGGDLAPWVFSSSVFPREPYGYAHWKGEEGLLCLRNPWIDSATLRLSPSKDMGAPNGLENLTVSQIYPERRIVATGVQSDTRLDLMVVPYETALYEIKRQSRKSKVTHPAWIAPQLAVKVDAVHLQISKEGEEYGADYTRLLPHKGDHLKVTMNGNIRLVDSGRYEILALAEDSQPVDIPVYDFKVNGVSLEPAIISSETGWAAGGGADKEHWVWLIVPLQSNVNNINASIILAGATGKLSAWVVRRDKIPWTPLKKVTGSTIPPPEERYLGAANLCRXLSLNGNHTIVQGESPMRRINGIYLDTLKPVSATQGWGTLHFNQSVTGGPLCIHGVIYRRGLGTHAISRIIYDLDGKYSKFEAWAGPDQATMATITMEVRVDGKTAWKSGLLSHDSPAQRVDVDVRGAGRLDLIVGDGGDGIDGDHADWADAILVK
;
A
#
# COMPACT_ATOMS: atom_id res chain seq x y z
N MET A 1 10.73 31.66 3.95
CA MET A 1 9.83 30.70 4.62
C MET A 1 10.12 29.32 4.02
N LYS A 2 10.47 28.35 4.84
CA LYS A 2 10.74 27.01 4.31
C LYS A 2 9.40 26.31 4.09
N SER A 3 9.06 26.04 2.85
CA SER A 3 7.88 25.24 2.54
C SER A 3 8.11 23.82 3.04
N ARG A 4 7.14 23.26 3.70
CA ARG A 4 7.20 21.88 4.22
C ARG A 4 6.51 20.97 3.22
N GLY A 5 7.18 19.92 2.86
CA GLY A 5 6.64 18.91 1.96
C GLY A 5 5.66 17.99 2.69
N ILE A 6 4.62 17.64 2.00
CA ILE A 6 3.65 16.66 2.48
C ILE A 6 4.20 15.28 2.10
N SER A 7 4.28 14.37 3.05
CA SER A 7 4.71 13.02 2.77
C SER A 7 3.63 12.28 1.95
N ARG A 8 4.05 11.24 1.26
CA ARG A 8 3.16 10.37 0.50
C ARG A 8 2.04 9.79 1.36
N ARG A 9 2.38 9.47 2.60
CA ARG A 9 1.43 8.97 3.59
C ARG A 9 0.38 10.03 3.96
N GLU A 10 0.82 11.25 4.13
CA GLU A 10 -0.06 12.37 4.42
C GLU A 10 -1.03 12.62 3.26
N PHE A 11 -0.55 12.46 2.04
CA PHE A 11 -1.41 12.57 0.87
C PHE A 11 -2.52 11.49 0.86
N VAL A 12 -2.18 10.26 1.20
CA VAL A 12 -3.18 9.18 1.24
C VAL A 12 -4.23 9.48 2.31
N ALA A 13 -3.82 10.01 3.45
CA ALA A 13 -4.75 10.44 4.49
C ALA A 13 -5.64 11.61 4.02
N ALA A 14 -5.04 12.56 3.31
CA ALA A 14 -5.79 13.68 2.73
C ALA A 14 -6.81 13.20 1.67
N MET A 15 -6.41 12.23 0.85
CA MET A 15 -7.31 11.61 -0.12
C MET A 15 -8.52 10.95 0.56
N ALA A 16 -8.29 10.27 1.67
CA ALA A 16 -9.38 9.66 2.43
C ALA A 16 -10.36 10.71 2.96
N SER A 17 -9.84 11.82 3.43
CA SER A 17 -10.65 12.94 3.93
C SER A 17 -11.44 13.62 2.80
N MET A 18 -10.85 13.74 1.63
CA MET A 18 -11.51 14.35 0.46
C MET A 18 -12.69 13.51 -0.03
N ILE A 19 -12.55 12.20 -0.01
CA ILE A 19 -13.64 11.30 -0.43
C ILE A 19 -14.87 11.45 0.48
N ALA A 20 -14.63 11.69 1.76
CA ALA A 20 -15.70 11.85 2.75
C ALA A 20 -16.43 13.21 2.64
N MET A 21 -15.76 14.22 2.07
CA MET A 21 -16.33 15.57 2.00
C MET A 21 -17.21 15.84 0.77
N ASN A 22 -17.18 14.97 -0.22
CA ASN A 22 -17.81 15.23 -1.53
C ASN A 22 -19.33 14.98 -1.60
N ALA A 23 -20.04 14.98 -0.47
CA ALA A 23 -21.44 14.59 -0.44
C ALA A 23 -22.46 15.75 -0.44
N ILE A 24 -22.13 16.98 -0.79
CA ILE A 24 -23.10 18.10 -0.72
C ILE A 24 -23.06 19.07 -1.92
N THR A 25 -24.19 19.12 -2.59
CA THR A 25 -24.94 20.10 -3.41
C THR A 25 -24.25 21.08 -4.39
N GLY A 26 -24.88 21.22 -5.57
CA GLY A 26 -24.49 22.06 -6.66
C GLY A 26 -25.39 23.28 -6.95
N SER A 27 -24.95 24.14 -7.81
CA SER A 27 -25.75 25.15 -8.52
C SER A 27 -25.06 25.57 -9.83
N ASP A 28 -25.86 26.06 -10.75
CA ASP A 28 -25.60 26.27 -12.16
C ASP A 28 -24.46 27.20 -12.50
N ALA A 29 -23.61 26.79 -13.41
CA ALA A 29 -22.67 27.69 -14.09
C ALA A 29 -22.42 27.29 -15.55
N MET A 30 -22.22 28.24 -16.35
CA MET A 30 -22.18 28.23 -17.80
C MET A 30 -20.93 27.59 -18.42
N GLN A 31 -21.12 26.87 -19.50
CA GLN A 31 -20.11 26.06 -20.17
C GLN A 31 -19.38 26.73 -21.32
N ARG A 32 -18.19 26.23 -21.55
CA ARG A 32 -17.57 26.33 -22.87
C ARG A 32 -17.03 24.96 -23.31
N THR A 33 -17.28 24.67 -24.52
CA THR A 33 -17.03 23.44 -25.24
C THR A 33 -15.58 23.28 -25.64
N HIS A 34 -15.09 22.09 -25.64
CA HIS A 34 -14.46 21.45 -26.80
C HIS A 34 -13.39 20.46 -26.47
N GLY A 35 -13.64 19.25 -26.71
CA GLY A 35 -12.69 18.21 -27.03
C GLY A 35 -13.46 17.17 -27.82
N LYS A 36 -12.96 16.78 -28.98
CA LYS A 36 -13.44 15.58 -29.61
C LYS A 36 -13.27 14.44 -28.64
N VAL A 37 -14.36 13.86 -28.18
CA VAL A 37 -14.31 12.63 -27.44
C VAL A 37 -13.77 11.56 -28.41
N ARG A 38 -12.49 11.27 -28.34
CA ARG A 38 -11.94 10.13 -29.07
C ARG A 38 -12.40 8.90 -28.34
N SER A 39 -13.19 8.08 -29.02
CA SER A 39 -13.42 6.72 -28.51
C SER A 39 -12.11 5.96 -28.72
N HIS A 40 -11.45 5.62 -27.65
CA HIS A 40 -10.20 4.89 -27.69
C HIS A 40 -10.38 3.42 -28.15
N PHE A 41 -11.60 3.04 -28.49
CA PHE A 41 -11.93 1.67 -28.88
C PHE A 41 -11.69 1.37 -30.37
N GLU A 42 -11.16 2.31 -31.13
CA GLU A 42 -10.73 2.03 -32.51
C GLU A 42 -9.31 1.49 -32.57
N ASP A 43 -8.66 1.26 -31.45
CA ASP A 43 -7.32 0.72 -31.41
C ASP A 43 -7.37 -0.79 -31.69
N GLY A 44 -7.08 -1.13 -32.94
CA GLY A 44 -6.88 -2.52 -33.33
C GLY A 44 -5.84 -3.26 -32.53
N ASP A 45 -5.10 -2.53 -31.74
CA ASP A 45 -4.01 -3.07 -30.92
C ASP A 45 -4.52 -3.81 -29.67
N ILE A 46 -5.59 -3.36 -29.04
CA ILE A 46 -6.14 -4.05 -27.85
C ILE A 46 -6.76 -5.38 -28.26
N ALA A 47 -7.56 -5.38 -29.32
CA ALA A 47 -8.12 -6.62 -29.86
C ALA A 47 -7.00 -7.58 -30.31
N ALA A 48 -5.90 -7.03 -30.86
CA ALA A 48 -4.78 -7.86 -31.30
C ALA A 48 -4.00 -8.46 -30.13
N ARG A 49 -3.93 -7.79 -29.01
CA ARG A 49 -3.24 -8.33 -27.80
C ARG A 49 -4.02 -9.48 -27.19
N LEU A 50 -5.34 -9.33 -27.06
CA LEU A 50 -6.19 -10.41 -26.54
C LEU A 50 -6.12 -11.65 -27.40
N ARG A 51 -5.81 -11.50 -28.70
CA ARG A 51 -5.71 -12.63 -29.63
C ARG A 51 -4.46 -13.49 -29.45
N ARG A 52 -3.51 -13.08 -28.60
CA ARG A 52 -2.24 -13.81 -28.38
C ARG A 52 -2.35 -14.94 -27.36
N GLY A 53 -3.40 -15.74 -27.48
CA GLY A 53 -3.52 -16.99 -26.71
C GLY A 53 -4.39 -16.93 -25.47
N TYR A 54 -4.93 -15.78 -25.12
CA TYR A 54 -5.87 -15.69 -24.01
C TYR A 54 -7.23 -16.21 -24.41
N ARG A 55 -7.85 -16.99 -23.53
CA ARG A 55 -9.19 -17.53 -23.81
C ARG A 55 -9.93 -17.86 -22.51
N THR A 56 -11.20 -17.47 -22.43
CA THR A 56 -12.12 -17.89 -21.37
C THR A 56 -12.87 -19.16 -21.77
N GLU A 57 -13.73 -19.64 -20.88
CA GLU A 57 -14.61 -20.76 -21.20
C GLU A 57 -15.64 -20.35 -22.27
N PRO A 58 -15.94 -21.20 -23.26
CA PRO A 58 -16.92 -20.85 -24.25
C PRO A 58 -18.31 -20.60 -23.66
N ALA A 59 -18.99 -19.58 -24.16
CA ALA A 59 -20.34 -19.23 -23.72
C ALA A 59 -21.37 -19.61 -24.79
N ARG A 60 -22.52 -20.07 -24.32
CA ARG A 60 -23.73 -20.22 -25.17
C ARG A 60 -24.65 -19.05 -24.86
N LEU A 61 -25.06 -18.33 -25.91
CA LEU A 61 -25.90 -17.15 -25.79
C LEU A 61 -27.33 -17.51 -26.19
N HIS A 62 -28.28 -17.31 -25.28
CA HIS A 62 -29.70 -17.57 -25.50
C HIS A 62 -30.49 -16.29 -25.32
N PHE A 63 -31.05 -15.78 -26.42
CA PHE A 63 -31.86 -14.56 -26.36
C PHE A 63 -33.29 -14.94 -25.97
N THR A 64 -33.79 -14.36 -24.89
CA THR A 64 -35.14 -14.59 -24.34
C THR A 64 -35.87 -13.27 -24.20
N PRO A 65 -37.19 -13.28 -24.00
CA PRO A 65 -37.93 -12.05 -23.72
C PRO A 65 -37.48 -11.39 -22.39
N ASN A 66 -36.92 -12.16 -21.47
CA ASN A 66 -36.52 -11.68 -20.16
C ASN A 66 -35.03 -11.29 -20.04
N GLY A 67 -34.31 -11.44 -21.14
CA GLY A 67 -32.89 -11.06 -21.15
C GLY A 67 -32.04 -12.01 -21.98
N LEU A 68 -30.76 -11.72 -22.01
CA LEU A 68 -29.76 -12.58 -22.67
C LEU A 68 -29.16 -13.49 -21.61
N ILE A 69 -29.32 -14.77 -21.81
CA ILE A 69 -28.76 -15.79 -20.92
C ILE A 69 -27.38 -16.20 -21.44
N LEU A 70 -26.39 -16.14 -20.57
CA LEU A 70 -25.06 -16.71 -20.80
C LEU A 70 -24.97 -18.04 -20.05
N ALA A 71 -24.79 -19.10 -20.81
CA ALA A 71 -24.70 -20.46 -20.27
C ALA A 71 -23.33 -21.05 -20.59
N ASN A 72 -22.86 -21.96 -19.74
CA ASN A 72 -21.61 -22.69 -20.00
C ASN A 72 -21.79 -23.77 -21.05
N HIS A 73 -20.74 -24.51 -21.34
CA HIS A 73 -20.75 -25.54 -22.37
C HIS A 73 -21.73 -26.71 -22.06
N ASN A 74 -22.08 -26.90 -20.79
CA ASN A 74 -23.04 -27.91 -20.36
C ASN A 74 -24.49 -27.41 -20.47
N GLY A 75 -24.68 -26.11 -20.77
CA GLY A 75 -26.01 -25.52 -20.87
C GLY A 75 -26.54 -24.96 -19.57
N GLU A 76 -25.71 -24.91 -18.50
CA GLU A 76 -26.11 -24.34 -17.23
C GLU A 76 -26.05 -22.80 -17.30
N THR A 77 -27.11 -22.12 -16.90
CA THR A 77 -27.16 -20.68 -16.87
C THR A 77 -26.19 -20.14 -15.83
N ILE A 78 -25.32 -19.25 -16.24
CA ILE A 78 -24.34 -18.56 -15.35
C ILE A 78 -24.84 -17.15 -15.04
N LEU A 79 -25.22 -16.40 -16.08
CA LEU A 79 -25.66 -15.00 -15.95
C LEU A 79 -26.88 -14.75 -16.80
N THR A 80 -27.71 -13.82 -16.37
CA THR A 80 -28.72 -13.19 -17.21
C THR A 80 -28.43 -11.70 -17.31
N LEU A 81 -28.31 -11.21 -18.53
CA LEU A 81 -28.12 -9.80 -18.84
C LEU A 81 -29.45 -9.15 -19.18
N ALA A 82 -29.55 -7.85 -19.01
CA ALA A 82 -30.81 -7.12 -19.18
C ALA A 82 -31.42 -7.29 -20.56
N ALA A 83 -32.73 -7.49 -20.60
CA ALA A 83 -33.50 -7.48 -21.83
C ALA A 83 -33.64 -6.06 -22.39
N SER A 84 -33.64 -5.07 -21.49
CA SER A 84 -33.81 -3.67 -21.85
C SER A 84 -32.64 -3.13 -22.64
N MET A 85 -32.88 -2.04 -23.35
CA MET A 85 -31.81 -1.26 -24.01
C MET A 85 -30.97 -0.56 -22.94
N PRO A 86 -29.71 -0.24 -23.23
CA PRO A 86 -28.96 0.64 -22.34
C PRO A 86 -29.73 1.93 -22.06
N VAL A 87 -29.54 2.48 -20.84
CA VAL A 87 -30.23 3.67 -20.39
C VAL A 87 -29.24 4.85 -20.41
N PHE A 88 -29.62 5.91 -21.14
CA PHE A 88 -28.89 7.17 -21.17
C PHE A 88 -29.65 8.18 -20.33
N ASP A 89 -29.05 8.66 -19.27
CA ASP A 89 -29.67 9.56 -18.30
C ASP A 89 -29.19 10.98 -18.52
N PHE A 90 -30.13 11.89 -18.79
CA PHE A 90 -29.85 13.31 -19.01
C PHE A 90 -30.30 14.16 -17.82
N GLY A 91 -30.65 13.52 -16.71
CA GLY A 91 -31.16 14.21 -15.51
C GLY A 91 -32.67 14.45 -15.59
N ASP A 92 -33.12 15.23 -16.52
CA ASP A 92 -34.54 15.54 -16.70
C ASP A 92 -35.30 14.43 -17.43
N PHE A 93 -34.62 13.63 -18.19
CA PHE A 93 -35.22 12.56 -18.99
C PHE A 93 -34.20 11.47 -19.23
N THR A 94 -34.70 10.32 -19.68
CA THR A 94 -33.84 9.17 -20.07
C THR A 94 -34.22 8.73 -21.48
N ILE A 95 -33.25 8.12 -22.15
CA ILE A 95 -33.45 7.48 -23.46
C ILE A 95 -32.99 6.02 -23.32
N GLY A 96 -33.76 5.09 -23.87
CA GLY A 96 -33.50 3.66 -23.79
C GLY A 96 -34.28 3.01 -22.65
N GLY A 97 -33.74 1.92 -22.13
CA GLY A 97 -34.44 1.15 -21.08
C GLY A 97 -35.46 0.17 -21.68
N ALA A 98 -36.51 -0.12 -20.90
CA ALA A 98 -37.57 -1.06 -21.33
C ALA A 98 -38.36 -0.45 -22.48
N THR A 99 -38.59 -1.24 -23.51
CA THR A 99 -39.35 -0.84 -24.70
C THR A 99 -40.71 -1.53 -24.74
N SER A 100 -41.72 -0.82 -25.32
CA SER A 100 -43.07 -1.35 -25.46
C SER A 100 -43.15 -2.53 -26.42
N PHE A 101 -42.17 -2.66 -27.26
CA PHE A 101 -42.14 -3.69 -28.30
C PHE A 101 -40.80 -4.41 -28.28
N PRO A 102 -40.76 -5.74 -28.49
CA PRO A 102 -39.49 -6.47 -28.60
C PRO A 102 -38.71 -6.01 -29.81
N ILE A 103 -37.48 -5.59 -29.58
CA ILE A 103 -36.56 -5.13 -30.64
C ILE A 103 -35.69 -6.31 -31.05
N ARG A 104 -35.77 -6.69 -32.33
CA ARG A 104 -35.09 -7.91 -32.82
C ARG A 104 -33.61 -7.67 -33.01
N TRP A 105 -32.82 -8.62 -32.61
CA TRP A 105 -31.39 -8.65 -32.85
C TRP A 105 -31.11 -9.09 -34.31
N LYS A 106 -30.23 -8.35 -34.99
CA LYS A 106 -29.66 -8.70 -36.29
C LYS A 106 -28.27 -9.26 -36.09
N LYS A 107 -28.01 -10.42 -36.60
CA LYS A 107 -26.73 -11.14 -36.41
C LYS A 107 -25.84 -11.01 -37.68
N ARG A 108 -24.55 -10.86 -37.47
CA ARG A 108 -23.52 -10.78 -38.55
C ARG A 108 -22.19 -11.37 -38.08
N UNK A 109 -21.36 -12.02 -38.59
CA UNK A 109 -20.30 -12.45 -38.23
C UNK A 109 -19.42 -11.59 -38.73
N ILE A 110 -18.39 -11.40 -38.48
CA ILE A 110 -17.27 -10.57 -38.91
C ILE A 110 -15.97 -11.26 -38.48
N GLY A 111 -15.40 -12.03 -39.37
CA GLY A 111 -14.22 -12.83 -39.04
C GLY A 111 -14.50 -13.72 -37.82
N ASP A 112 -13.69 -13.63 -36.79
CA ASP A 112 -13.85 -14.41 -35.54
C ASP A 112 -14.89 -13.82 -34.60
N THR A 113 -15.47 -12.66 -34.95
CA THR A 113 -16.46 -12.00 -34.10
C THR A 113 -17.87 -12.29 -34.64
N VAL A 114 -18.75 -12.67 -33.72
CA VAL A 114 -20.18 -12.72 -34.01
C VAL A 114 -20.77 -11.46 -33.39
N ARG A 115 -21.33 -10.60 -34.22
CA ARG A 115 -21.92 -9.35 -33.80
C ARG A 115 -23.43 -9.40 -33.91
N TRP A 116 -24.12 -8.98 -32.85
CA TRP A 116 -25.57 -8.73 -32.90
C TRP A 116 -25.78 -7.25 -32.66
N THR A 117 -26.73 -6.71 -33.44
CA THR A 117 -27.14 -5.31 -33.27
C THR A 117 -28.65 -5.22 -33.15
N ARG A 118 -29.14 -4.25 -32.38
CA ARG A 118 -30.55 -3.88 -32.38
C ARG A 118 -30.64 -2.36 -32.27
N GLU A 119 -31.76 -1.79 -32.74
CA GLU A 119 -31.85 -0.36 -32.85
C GLU A 119 -33.20 0.10 -32.30
N PHE A 120 -33.19 1.20 -31.59
CA PHE A 120 -34.36 1.80 -30.96
C PHE A 120 -34.39 3.30 -31.34
N HIS A 121 -35.60 3.77 -31.71
CA HIS A 121 -35.82 5.17 -32.05
C HIS A 121 -36.74 5.77 -31.00
N ALA A 122 -36.19 6.72 -30.24
CA ALA A 122 -36.99 7.46 -29.24
C ALA A 122 -37.79 8.54 -29.96
N SER A 123 -39.06 8.71 -29.49
CA SER A 123 -39.99 9.69 -30.08
C SER A 123 -39.84 11.08 -29.44
N PRO A 124 -40.31 12.14 -30.12
CA PRO A 124 -40.36 13.48 -29.49
C PRO A 124 -40.99 13.44 -28.08
N PRO A 125 -40.57 14.33 -27.17
CA PRO A 125 -39.74 15.52 -27.48
C PRO A 125 -38.21 15.24 -27.52
N HIS A 126 -37.79 14.04 -27.12
CA HIS A 126 -36.35 13.72 -27.06
C HIS A 126 -35.98 12.68 -28.10
N SER A 127 -36.16 13.07 -29.41
CA SER A 127 -35.91 12.16 -30.51
C SER A 127 -34.43 11.76 -30.58
N ALA A 128 -34.21 10.47 -30.70
CA ALA A 128 -32.85 9.92 -30.72
C ALA A 128 -32.85 8.51 -31.32
N THR A 129 -31.70 8.10 -31.83
CA THR A 129 -31.46 6.72 -32.24
C THR A 129 -30.45 6.11 -31.30
N VAL A 130 -30.81 4.96 -30.70
CA VAL A 130 -29.93 4.13 -29.89
C VAL A 130 -29.65 2.84 -30.66
N ARG A 131 -28.39 2.55 -30.90
CA ARG A 131 -27.96 1.31 -31.53
C ARG A 131 -27.14 0.52 -30.55
N GLU A 132 -27.66 -0.61 -30.12
CA GLU A 132 -26.95 -1.48 -29.19
C GLU A 132 -26.14 -2.53 -29.95
N ILE A 133 -24.95 -2.82 -29.48
CA ILE A 133 -23.99 -3.73 -30.09
C ILE A 133 -23.56 -4.77 -29.04
N LEU A 134 -23.72 -6.03 -29.41
CA LEU A 134 -23.23 -7.17 -28.61
C LEU A 134 -22.28 -7.99 -29.49
N GLU A 135 -21.11 -8.29 -28.98
CA GLU A 135 -20.11 -9.08 -29.70
C GLU A 135 -19.66 -10.29 -28.88
N TYR A 136 -19.51 -11.40 -29.56
CA TYR A 136 -18.88 -12.61 -29.04
C TYR A 136 -17.64 -12.90 -29.90
N HIS A 137 -16.49 -12.86 -29.26
CA HIS A 137 -15.21 -13.10 -29.91
C HIS A 137 -14.83 -14.57 -29.75
N ARG A 138 -14.88 -15.35 -30.85
CA ARG A 138 -14.67 -16.79 -30.82
C ARG A 138 -13.27 -17.21 -30.39
N ASP A 139 -12.29 -16.38 -30.70
CA ASP A 139 -10.89 -16.66 -30.37
C ASP A 139 -10.63 -16.55 -28.86
N THR A 140 -11.24 -15.59 -28.18
CA THR A 140 -11.07 -15.37 -26.75
C THR A 140 -12.22 -15.90 -25.89
N SER A 141 -13.36 -16.15 -26.51
CA SER A 141 -14.65 -16.45 -25.86
C SER A 141 -15.22 -15.30 -25.04
N LEU A 142 -14.64 -14.08 -25.13
CA LEU A 142 -15.14 -12.92 -24.44
C LEU A 142 -16.38 -12.36 -25.12
N ILE A 143 -17.25 -11.77 -24.32
CA ILE A 143 -18.47 -11.09 -24.79
C ILE A 143 -18.33 -9.61 -24.42
N TYR A 144 -18.69 -8.72 -25.35
CA TYR A 144 -18.67 -7.28 -25.15
C TYR A 144 -20.05 -6.71 -25.46
N ARG A 145 -20.46 -5.71 -24.68
CA ARG A 145 -21.74 -5.00 -24.88
C ARG A 145 -21.51 -3.51 -24.78
N CYS A 146 -21.93 -2.76 -25.80
CA CYS A 146 -21.86 -1.30 -25.79
C CYS A 146 -23.03 -0.75 -26.61
N ALA A 147 -23.13 0.59 -26.69
CA ALA A 147 -24.19 1.23 -27.45
C ALA A 147 -23.72 2.54 -28.08
N GLU A 148 -24.38 2.90 -29.18
CA GLU A 148 -24.22 4.20 -29.83
C GLU A 148 -25.52 4.97 -29.65
N LEU A 149 -25.39 6.27 -29.33
CA LEU A 149 -26.51 7.19 -29.20
C LEU A 149 -26.33 8.36 -30.13
N LYS A 150 -27.39 8.70 -30.87
CA LYS A 150 -27.42 9.90 -31.72
C LYS A 150 -28.66 10.68 -31.41
N LEU A 151 -28.48 11.88 -30.86
CA LEU A 151 -29.61 12.83 -30.66
C LEU A 151 -30.03 13.43 -32.00
N GLU A 152 -31.32 13.60 -32.16
CA GLU A 152 -31.87 14.20 -33.39
C GLU A 152 -32.52 15.57 -33.16
N GLY A 153 -32.72 15.93 -31.92
CA GLY A 153 -33.35 17.19 -31.54
C GLY A 153 -32.36 18.25 -31.08
N VAL A 154 -32.43 18.60 -29.81
CA VAL A 154 -31.59 19.64 -29.23
C VAL A 154 -30.41 19.02 -28.47
N ARG A 155 -29.36 19.81 -28.25
CA ARG A 155 -28.21 19.37 -27.45
C ARG A 155 -28.68 19.07 -26.03
N ALA A 156 -28.04 18.09 -25.42
CA ALA A 156 -28.37 17.68 -24.05
C ALA A 156 -27.14 17.19 -23.31
N LEU A 157 -27.13 17.37 -21.99
CA LEU A 157 -26.03 16.92 -21.15
C LEU A 157 -26.26 15.47 -20.73
N LEU A 158 -25.41 14.55 -21.20
CA LEU A 158 -25.47 13.16 -20.79
C LEU A 158 -24.75 12.99 -19.46
N HIS A 159 -25.52 12.68 -18.41
CA HIS A 159 -25.00 12.49 -17.05
C HIS A 159 -24.35 11.11 -16.88
N THR A 160 -25.18 10.06 -17.03
CA THR A 160 -24.72 8.67 -16.81
C THR A 160 -25.30 7.75 -17.88
N VAL A 161 -24.64 6.60 -18.01
CA VAL A 161 -25.11 5.51 -18.86
C VAL A 161 -25.18 4.25 -18.01
N THR A 162 -26.31 3.56 -18.02
CA THR A 162 -26.41 2.18 -17.54
C THR A 162 -26.32 1.28 -18.76
N LEU A 163 -25.18 0.57 -18.87
CA LEU A 163 -24.92 -0.31 -20.01
C LEU A 163 -25.70 -1.59 -19.91
N ASP A 164 -25.79 -2.14 -18.71
CA ASP A 164 -26.37 -3.46 -18.51
C ASP A 164 -26.78 -3.65 -17.05
N GLU A 165 -27.67 -4.58 -16.84
CA GLU A 165 -27.97 -5.11 -15.51
C GLU A 165 -27.67 -6.59 -15.56
N VAL A 166 -26.86 -7.06 -14.65
CA VAL A 166 -26.33 -8.42 -14.62
C VAL A 166 -26.89 -9.13 -13.40
N ILE A 167 -27.55 -10.24 -13.62
CA ILE A 167 -28.10 -11.06 -12.56
C ILE A 167 -27.39 -12.42 -12.61
N ALA A 168 -26.66 -12.72 -11.53
CA ALA A 168 -25.93 -13.98 -11.40
C ALA A 168 -26.81 -15.07 -10.79
N GLN A 169 -26.53 -16.31 -11.14
CA GLN A 169 -27.21 -17.44 -10.53
C GLN A 169 -26.73 -17.70 -9.12
N ASP A 170 -25.46 -17.40 -8.83
CA ASP A 170 -24.97 -17.54 -7.46
C ASP A 170 -25.06 -16.19 -6.74
N ALA A 171 -25.15 -16.25 -5.41
CA ALA A 171 -25.32 -15.06 -4.58
C ALA A 171 -24.00 -14.55 -4.00
N SER A 172 -22.87 -15.15 -4.37
CA SER A 172 -21.57 -14.81 -3.80
C SER A 172 -20.74 -13.94 -4.74
N LEU A 173 -21.28 -12.78 -5.09
CA LEU A 173 -20.55 -11.83 -5.93
C LEU A 173 -19.52 -11.06 -5.12
N THR A 174 -18.30 -10.96 -5.65
CA THR A 174 -17.31 -10.03 -5.15
C THR A 174 -17.44 -8.74 -5.95
N HIS A 175 -17.64 -7.65 -5.24
CA HIS A 175 -17.81 -6.33 -5.84
C HIS A 175 -17.13 -5.28 -4.98
N ASN A 176 -16.27 -4.49 -5.58
CA ASN A 176 -15.60 -3.38 -4.90
C ASN A 176 -16.23 -2.07 -5.39
N PRO A 177 -17.08 -1.44 -4.58
CA PRO A 177 -17.75 -0.21 -5.01
C PRO A 177 -16.78 0.97 -5.01
N GLY A 178 -17.02 1.93 -5.88
CA GLY A 178 -16.20 3.13 -5.96
C GLY A 178 -16.32 3.81 -7.31
N ILE A 179 -15.53 4.86 -7.49
CA ILE A 179 -15.50 5.61 -8.75
C ILE A 179 -14.71 4.80 -9.79
N GLN A 180 -13.65 4.16 -9.37
CA GLN A 180 -12.83 3.35 -10.26
C GLN A 180 -13.52 2.03 -10.57
N SER A 181 -13.31 1.56 -11.79
CA SER A 181 -13.89 0.34 -12.28
C SER A 181 -13.19 -0.87 -11.69
N HIS A 182 -13.96 -1.77 -11.10
CA HIS A 182 -13.45 -3.05 -10.59
C HIS A 182 -14.29 -4.18 -11.17
N PRO A 183 -13.70 -5.36 -11.34
CA PRO A 183 -14.48 -6.49 -11.84
C PRO A 183 -15.51 -6.94 -10.81
N ILE A 184 -16.59 -7.47 -11.31
CA ILE A 184 -17.53 -8.26 -10.52
C ILE A 184 -17.14 -9.72 -10.78
N LEU A 185 -16.84 -10.44 -9.70
CA LEU A 185 -16.43 -11.83 -9.77
C LEU A 185 -17.50 -12.71 -9.16
N GLY A 186 -17.99 -13.67 -9.91
CA GLY A 186 -18.81 -14.76 -9.41
C GLY A 186 -18.00 -16.04 -9.34
N ASN A 187 -18.65 -17.16 -9.04
CA ASN A 187 -17.93 -18.44 -8.96
C ASN A 187 -17.43 -18.92 -10.32
N SER A 188 -18.12 -18.59 -11.42
CA SER A 188 -17.81 -19.10 -12.75
C SER A 188 -17.79 -18.00 -13.82
N PHE A 189 -17.59 -16.75 -13.42
CA PHE A 189 -17.51 -15.65 -14.39
C PHE A 189 -16.84 -14.43 -13.78
N PHE A 190 -16.41 -13.56 -14.68
CA PHE A 190 -16.12 -12.17 -14.33
C PHE A 190 -16.84 -11.24 -15.31
N CYS A 191 -17.12 -10.03 -14.88
CA CYS A 191 -17.61 -8.98 -15.75
C CYS A 191 -17.21 -7.61 -15.20
N GLY A 192 -17.37 -6.58 -16.05
CA GLY A 192 -17.08 -5.20 -15.65
C GLY A 192 -17.16 -4.27 -16.84
N VAL A 193 -16.80 -3.01 -16.61
CA VAL A 193 -16.69 -2.03 -17.70
C VAL A 193 -15.21 -1.88 -18.02
N GLU A 194 -14.84 -2.08 -19.29
CA GLU A 194 -13.43 -2.09 -19.74
C GLU A 194 -12.90 -0.66 -19.85
N TYR A 195 -12.77 -0.01 -18.71
CA TYR A 195 -12.30 1.37 -18.58
C TYR A 195 -11.95 1.63 -17.11
N PRO A 196 -10.92 2.41 -16.82
CA PRO A 196 -10.49 2.59 -15.42
C PRO A 196 -11.49 3.28 -14.49
N VAL A 197 -12.39 4.10 -15.03
CA VAL A 197 -13.30 4.90 -14.22
C VAL A 197 -14.72 4.63 -14.64
N ALA A 198 -15.37 3.70 -13.98
CA ALA A 198 -16.74 3.30 -14.31
C ALA A 198 -17.42 2.77 -13.04
N PRO A 199 -18.11 3.64 -12.32
CA PRO A 199 -18.78 3.21 -11.10
C PRO A 199 -19.86 2.19 -11.40
N THR A 200 -19.87 1.10 -10.67
CA THR A 200 -20.90 0.07 -10.76
C THR A 200 -21.76 0.13 -9.52
N THR A 201 -23.02 -0.28 -9.66
CA THR A 201 -23.97 -0.23 -8.56
C THR A 201 -24.47 -1.64 -8.23
N GLN A 202 -24.29 -2.05 -6.99
CA GLN A 202 -24.87 -3.30 -6.51
C GLN A 202 -26.34 -3.06 -6.15
N VAL A 203 -27.23 -3.72 -6.87
CA VAL A 203 -28.68 -3.59 -6.69
C VAL A 203 -29.17 -4.55 -5.60
N SER A 204 -28.61 -5.77 -5.60
CA SER A 204 -28.89 -6.77 -4.57
C SER A 204 -27.70 -7.74 -4.49
N ALA A 205 -27.78 -8.76 -3.66
CA ALA A 205 -26.68 -9.69 -3.44
C ALA A 205 -26.17 -10.36 -4.74
N ASN A 206 -27.05 -10.57 -5.71
CA ASN A 206 -26.70 -11.22 -6.97
C ASN A 206 -27.01 -10.37 -8.21
N HIS A 207 -27.26 -9.07 -8.04
CA HIS A 207 -27.68 -8.17 -9.11
C HIS A 207 -26.84 -6.89 -9.09
N VAL A 208 -26.14 -6.62 -10.20
CA VAL A 208 -25.33 -5.41 -10.35
C VAL A 208 -25.70 -4.68 -11.64
N ALA A 209 -25.61 -3.36 -11.59
CA ALA A 209 -25.77 -2.51 -12.77
C ALA A 209 -24.40 -2.01 -13.20
N LEU A 210 -24.06 -2.24 -14.47
CA LEU A 210 -22.80 -1.79 -15.07
C LEU A 210 -23.07 -0.49 -15.78
N GLY A 211 -22.25 0.52 -15.53
CA GLY A 211 -22.42 1.80 -16.19
C GLY A 211 -21.20 2.70 -16.05
N HIS A 212 -21.36 3.93 -16.53
CA HIS A 212 -20.33 4.92 -16.40
C HIS A 212 -20.95 6.32 -16.45
N ALA A 213 -20.14 7.36 -16.17
CA ALA A 213 -20.64 8.73 -16.02
C ALA A 213 -19.85 9.69 -16.92
N PRO A 214 -20.19 9.80 -18.20
CA PRO A 214 -19.42 10.63 -19.13
C PRO A 214 -19.49 12.13 -18.85
N GLY A 215 -20.61 12.66 -18.35
CA GLY A 215 -20.73 14.08 -17.97
C GLY A 215 -20.49 15.02 -19.15
N ILE A 216 -21.00 14.71 -20.34
CA ILE A 216 -20.67 15.46 -21.57
C ILE A 216 -21.92 15.97 -22.26
N TRP A 217 -21.76 17.11 -22.94
CA TRP A 217 -22.80 17.65 -23.82
C TRP A 217 -22.75 16.94 -25.18
N LEU A 218 -23.89 16.47 -25.63
CA LEU A 218 -24.05 15.84 -26.95
C LEU A 218 -24.77 16.81 -27.88
N GLU A 219 -24.18 17.02 -29.05
CA GLU A 219 -24.78 17.84 -30.11
C GLU A 219 -25.69 16.96 -30.98
N PRO A 220 -26.76 17.54 -31.53
CA PRO A 220 -27.62 16.81 -32.47
C PRO A 220 -26.84 16.30 -33.66
N GLY A 221 -27.09 15.06 -34.06
CA GLY A 221 -26.41 14.44 -35.17
C GLY A 221 -25.08 13.79 -34.84
N GLN A 222 -24.48 14.14 -33.72
CA GLN A 222 -23.26 13.53 -33.24
C GLN A 222 -23.57 12.11 -32.73
N VAL A 223 -22.73 11.14 -33.11
CA VAL A 223 -22.82 9.77 -32.56
C VAL A 223 -21.91 9.69 -31.36
N TYR A 224 -22.48 9.35 -30.23
CA TYR A 224 -21.74 9.05 -29.00
C TYR A 224 -21.70 7.54 -28.82
N ARG A 225 -20.51 6.99 -28.56
CA ARG A 225 -20.35 5.56 -28.26
C ARG A 225 -19.97 5.37 -26.80
N THR A 226 -20.66 4.48 -26.10
CA THR A 226 -20.43 4.19 -24.69
C THR A 226 -19.13 3.40 -24.51
N ARG A 227 -18.67 3.32 -23.26
CA ARG A 227 -17.69 2.31 -22.88
C ARG A 227 -18.32 0.92 -23.10
N SER A 228 -17.48 -0.12 -23.05
CA SER A 228 -17.93 -1.50 -23.24
C SER A 228 -17.97 -2.26 -21.91
N ALA A 229 -19.05 -2.95 -21.67
CA ALA A 229 -19.06 -4.00 -20.66
C ALA A 229 -18.41 -5.25 -21.26
N VAL A 230 -17.67 -5.98 -20.44
CA VAL A 230 -16.99 -7.24 -20.83
C VAL A 230 -17.42 -8.36 -19.91
N TYR A 231 -17.56 -9.57 -20.48
CA TYR A 231 -17.98 -10.77 -19.74
C TYR A 231 -17.10 -11.94 -20.17
N GLY A 232 -16.58 -12.67 -19.18
CA GLY A 232 -15.84 -13.91 -19.41
C GLY A 232 -16.39 -15.02 -18.50
N LEU A 233 -16.74 -16.17 -19.09
CA LEU A 233 -17.11 -17.35 -18.31
C LEU A 233 -15.85 -18.12 -17.94
N THR A 234 -15.84 -18.71 -16.77
CA THR A 234 -14.68 -19.40 -16.22
C THR A 234 -15.07 -20.75 -15.63
N GLN A 235 -14.07 -21.57 -15.37
CA GLN A 235 -14.28 -22.75 -14.55
C GLN A 235 -14.67 -22.34 -13.13
N LEU A 236 -15.39 -23.21 -12.45
CA LEU A 236 -15.87 -22.97 -11.10
C LEU A 236 -14.68 -22.68 -10.16
N GLY A 237 -14.77 -21.57 -9.45
CA GLY A 237 -13.74 -21.13 -8.49
C GLY A 237 -12.51 -20.48 -9.09
N ASN A 238 -12.51 -20.21 -10.40
CA ASN A 238 -11.34 -19.70 -11.11
C ASN A 238 -11.52 -18.29 -11.66
N SER A 239 -12.54 -17.58 -11.23
CA SER A 239 -12.89 -16.28 -11.85
C SER A 239 -11.81 -15.21 -11.62
N ARG A 240 -11.22 -15.17 -10.45
CA ARG A 240 -10.17 -14.19 -10.15
C ARG A 240 -8.94 -14.41 -11.03
N GLN A 241 -8.46 -15.64 -11.09
CA GLN A 241 -7.30 -15.97 -11.92
C GLN A 241 -7.57 -15.67 -13.40
N ALA A 242 -8.73 -16.07 -13.90
CA ALA A 242 -9.11 -15.81 -15.29
C ALA A 242 -9.19 -14.30 -15.59
N PHE A 243 -9.69 -13.51 -14.63
CA PHE A 243 -9.71 -12.06 -14.77
C PHE A 243 -8.29 -11.48 -14.79
N GLU A 244 -7.42 -11.94 -13.90
CA GLU A 244 -6.03 -11.46 -13.88
C GLU A 244 -5.29 -11.82 -15.18
N GLU A 245 -5.57 -13.00 -15.74
CA GLU A 245 -5.02 -13.39 -17.04
C GLU A 245 -5.55 -12.49 -18.17
N TYR A 246 -6.83 -12.12 -18.11
CA TYR A 246 -7.44 -11.18 -19.05
C TYR A 246 -6.76 -9.81 -18.95
N ILE A 247 -6.56 -9.29 -17.74
CA ILE A 247 -5.88 -8.01 -17.53
C ILE A 247 -4.43 -8.10 -18.03
N SER A 248 -3.74 -9.21 -17.78
CA SER A 248 -2.38 -9.42 -18.28
C SER A 248 -2.34 -9.38 -19.81
N ALA A 249 -3.37 -9.94 -20.47
CA ALA A 249 -3.47 -9.92 -21.93
C ALA A 249 -3.74 -8.53 -22.51
N LEU A 250 -4.26 -7.61 -21.67
CA LEU A 250 -4.49 -6.22 -22.08
C LEU A 250 -3.25 -5.33 -21.96
N ARG A 251 -2.22 -5.79 -21.25
CA ARG A 251 -1.02 -4.97 -21.02
C ARG A 251 -0.31 -4.68 -22.35
N PRO A 252 0.15 -3.43 -22.52
CA PRO A 252 0.71 -3.04 -23.83
C PRO A 252 2.07 -3.66 -24.14
N ASP A 253 2.86 -4.01 -23.15
CA ASP A 253 4.25 -4.42 -23.35
C ASP A 253 4.51 -5.85 -22.91
N PRO A 254 5.42 -6.53 -23.59
CA PRO A 254 5.91 -7.82 -23.09
C PRO A 254 6.50 -7.67 -21.71
N ILE A 255 6.39 -8.73 -20.99
CA ILE A 255 6.74 -8.77 -19.59
C ILE A 255 8.25 -9.00 -19.46
N ASN A 256 8.94 -8.02 -18.88
CA ASN A 256 10.36 -8.11 -18.55
C ASN A 256 10.60 -7.43 -17.20
N ILE A 257 11.59 -7.93 -16.48
CA ILE A 257 12.00 -7.29 -15.23
C ILE A 257 12.63 -5.94 -15.57
N HIS A 258 12.22 -4.93 -14.84
CA HIS A 258 12.69 -3.56 -14.95
C HIS A 258 13.17 -3.09 -13.59
N TRP A 259 14.49 -2.97 -13.45
CA TRP A 259 15.09 -2.43 -12.24
C TRP A 259 15.09 -0.91 -12.30
N ASN A 260 14.67 -0.27 -11.23
CA ASN A 260 14.63 1.19 -11.14
C ASN A 260 15.26 1.61 -9.82
N TYR A 261 15.99 2.70 -9.81
CA TYR A 261 16.38 3.37 -8.57
C TYR A 261 15.50 4.59 -8.39
N ASN A 262 15.12 4.88 -7.12
CA ASN A 262 14.36 6.08 -6.78
C ASN A 262 15.09 6.85 -5.68
N SER A 263 15.25 8.14 -5.88
CA SER A 263 16.07 8.99 -5.00
C SER A 263 15.35 9.46 -3.74
N TRP A 264 14.08 9.13 -3.55
CA TRP A 264 13.26 9.68 -2.47
C TRP A 264 13.92 9.53 -1.09
N TRP A 265 14.45 8.35 -0.80
CA TRP A 265 15.06 8.08 0.50
C TRP A 265 16.50 8.56 0.62
N THR A 266 17.17 8.80 -0.50
CA THR A 266 18.57 9.22 -0.49
C THR A 266 18.70 10.74 -0.57
N SER A 267 17.89 11.36 -1.41
CA SER A 267 17.99 12.80 -1.66
C SER A 267 16.59 13.43 -1.65
N PRO A 268 15.97 13.50 -0.47
CA PRO A 268 14.70 14.21 -0.38
C PRO A 268 14.86 15.71 -0.60
N VAL A 269 13.76 16.37 -0.89
CA VAL A 269 13.78 17.83 -1.14
C VAL A 269 14.29 18.61 0.07
N PRO A 270 15.05 19.66 -0.12
CA PRO A 270 15.57 20.16 -1.40
C PRO A 270 16.88 19.46 -1.81
N TYR A 271 17.04 19.21 -3.10
CA TYR A 271 18.28 18.65 -3.65
C TYR A 271 18.65 19.37 -4.94
N SER A 272 19.87 19.19 -5.38
CA SER A 272 20.40 19.79 -6.59
C SER A 272 20.95 18.72 -7.53
N GLU A 273 21.32 19.14 -8.75
CA GLU A 273 22.00 18.27 -9.70
C GLU A 273 23.24 17.61 -9.08
N SER A 274 24.01 18.39 -8.33
CA SER A 274 25.22 17.88 -7.66
C SER A 274 24.90 16.74 -6.69
N ASP A 275 23.81 16.83 -5.94
CA ASP A 275 23.43 15.78 -5.00
C ASP A 275 23.11 14.48 -5.74
N ILE A 276 22.37 14.58 -6.83
CA ILE A 276 22.01 13.40 -7.62
C ILE A 276 23.23 12.80 -8.31
N LEU A 277 24.11 13.65 -8.84
CA LEU A 277 25.36 13.17 -9.48
C LEU A 277 26.23 12.39 -8.50
N LYS A 278 26.26 12.79 -7.23
CA LYS A 278 26.98 12.03 -6.19
C LYS A 278 26.40 10.63 -6.00
N ILE A 279 25.07 10.51 -6.00
CA ILE A 279 24.43 9.20 -5.88
C ILE A 279 24.75 8.35 -7.11
N ILE A 280 24.67 8.92 -8.30
CA ILE A 280 25.03 8.22 -9.55
C ILE A 280 26.47 7.71 -9.48
N GLN A 281 27.38 8.53 -8.96
CA GLN A 281 28.78 8.14 -8.79
C GLN A 281 28.92 6.97 -7.81
N GLU A 282 28.17 6.98 -6.72
CA GLU A 282 28.17 5.85 -5.77
C GLU A 282 27.72 4.54 -6.43
N PHE A 283 26.66 4.60 -7.25
CA PHE A 283 26.22 3.43 -8.01
C PHE A 283 27.26 2.99 -9.04
N LYS A 284 27.92 3.95 -9.69
CA LYS A 284 28.97 3.64 -10.64
C LYS A 284 30.12 2.89 -9.96
N GLU A 285 30.62 3.43 -8.85
CA GLU A 285 31.78 2.88 -8.14
C GLU A 285 31.51 1.54 -7.47
N ASN A 286 30.29 1.33 -6.97
CA ASN A 286 29.99 0.18 -6.12
C ASN A 286 29.18 -0.89 -6.82
N LEU A 287 28.51 -0.58 -7.93
CA LEU A 287 27.66 -1.54 -8.63
C LEU A 287 28.10 -1.74 -10.08
N PHE A 288 28.23 -0.66 -10.85
CA PHE A 288 28.52 -0.76 -12.29
C PHE A 288 29.96 -1.19 -12.57
N ASP A 289 30.94 -0.46 -12.04
CA ASP A 289 32.32 -0.75 -12.34
C ASP A 289 32.76 -2.14 -11.87
N PRO A 290 32.46 -2.56 -10.62
CA PRO A 290 32.90 -3.88 -10.18
C PRO A 290 32.10 -5.06 -10.74
N TYR A 291 30.78 -4.87 -11.01
CA TYR A 291 29.91 -6.01 -11.33
C TYR A 291 29.25 -5.92 -12.70
N HIS A 292 29.38 -4.80 -13.41
CA HIS A 292 28.72 -4.55 -14.71
C HIS A 292 27.22 -4.74 -14.62
N GLU A 293 26.62 -4.25 -13.52
CA GLU A 293 25.19 -4.28 -13.28
C GLU A 293 24.71 -2.87 -12.92
N MET A 294 23.48 -2.57 -13.33
CA MET A 294 22.88 -1.29 -13.01
C MET A 294 21.36 -1.39 -13.17
N THR A 295 20.64 -0.47 -12.57
CA THR A 295 19.20 -0.34 -12.79
C THR A 295 18.94 0.15 -14.22
N ASP A 296 17.87 -0.32 -14.81
CA ASP A 296 17.47 0.10 -16.16
C ASP A 296 17.14 1.59 -16.20
N THR A 297 16.53 2.10 -15.13
CA THR A 297 16.24 3.52 -14.99
C THR A 297 16.62 4.01 -13.58
N PHE A 298 16.87 5.31 -13.51
CA PHE A 298 17.27 6.00 -12.29
C PHE A 298 16.32 7.20 -12.13
N CYS A 299 15.38 7.09 -11.20
CA CYS A 299 14.33 8.08 -11.01
C CYS A 299 14.74 9.15 -10.01
N ILE A 300 14.75 10.39 -10.45
CA ILE A 300 14.82 11.51 -9.51
C ILE A 300 13.41 11.83 -9.03
N ASP A 301 13.21 11.74 -7.73
CA ASP A 301 11.90 11.93 -7.13
C ASP A 301 11.57 13.43 -7.01
N MET A 302 10.53 13.78 -6.27
CA MET A 302 10.07 15.18 -6.12
C MET A 302 11.22 16.13 -5.76
N GLY A 303 11.24 17.33 -6.36
CA GLY A 303 12.21 18.38 -6.00
C GLY A 303 12.95 19.01 -7.17
N TRP A 304 12.68 18.59 -8.40
CA TRP A 304 13.40 19.10 -9.57
C TRP A 304 12.67 20.26 -10.27
N THR A 305 11.42 20.52 -9.88
CA THR A 305 10.56 21.47 -10.58
C THR A 305 10.66 22.89 -10.04
N ASN A 306 10.55 23.87 -10.94
CA ASN A 306 10.24 25.23 -10.56
C ASN A 306 8.76 25.30 -10.15
N SER A 307 8.49 25.61 -8.91
CA SER A 307 7.13 25.58 -8.37
C SER A 307 6.19 26.61 -9.01
N GLU A 308 6.74 27.69 -9.59
CA GLU A 308 5.94 28.69 -10.33
C GLU A 308 6.04 28.44 -11.83
N SER A 309 5.71 27.23 -12.22
CA SER A 309 5.65 26.75 -13.60
C SER A 309 4.68 25.60 -13.68
N ILE A 310 4.39 25.10 -14.89
CA ILE A 310 3.74 23.80 -15.04
C ILE A 310 4.83 22.79 -15.44
N TRP A 311 5.40 22.18 -14.41
CA TRP A 311 6.33 21.05 -14.50
C TRP A 311 7.58 21.35 -15.33
N GLN A 312 8.11 22.60 -15.22
CA GLN A 312 9.37 22.96 -15.86
C GLN A 312 10.54 22.71 -14.89
N ILE A 313 11.67 22.30 -15.46
CA ILE A 313 12.88 22.06 -14.66
C ILE A 313 13.30 23.38 -14.01
N ASP A 314 13.66 23.32 -12.74
CA ASP A 314 14.15 24.52 -12.03
C ASP A 314 15.60 24.84 -12.44
N PRO A 315 15.82 25.97 -13.14
CA PRO A 315 17.18 26.28 -13.60
C PRO A 315 18.14 26.64 -12.48
N SER A 316 17.65 26.97 -11.29
CA SER A 316 18.52 27.24 -10.14
C SER A 316 19.12 25.95 -9.57
N LEU A 317 18.41 24.83 -9.76
CA LEU A 317 18.87 23.50 -9.28
C LEU A 317 19.56 22.74 -10.41
N PHE A 318 19.10 22.91 -11.65
CA PHE A 318 19.60 22.22 -12.84
C PHE A 318 19.84 23.24 -13.95
N PRO A 319 21.00 23.93 -13.93
CA PRO A 319 21.21 25.07 -14.86
C PRO A 319 21.21 24.69 -16.33
N GLU A 320 21.53 23.45 -16.68
CA GLU A 320 21.49 22.95 -18.06
C GLU A 320 20.44 21.87 -18.23
N GLY A 321 19.34 21.99 -17.46
CA GLY A 321 18.31 20.96 -17.44
C GLY A 321 18.88 19.65 -16.93
N PHE A 322 18.44 18.53 -17.51
CA PHE A 322 18.93 17.21 -17.09
C PHE A 322 20.12 16.71 -17.91
N THR A 323 20.81 17.59 -18.64
CA THR A 323 21.92 17.19 -19.52
C THR A 323 23.03 16.46 -18.76
N GLY A 324 23.41 16.98 -17.58
CA GLY A 324 24.44 16.36 -16.77
C GLY A 324 24.06 14.98 -16.27
N LEU A 325 22.81 14.85 -15.79
CA LEU A 325 22.29 13.56 -15.31
C LEU A 325 22.21 12.55 -16.45
N ASP A 326 21.66 12.98 -17.59
CA ASP A 326 21.49 12.11 -18.77
C ASP A 326 22.84 11.56 -19.23
N LYS A 327 23.86 12.41 -19.27
CA LYS A 327 25.23 11.99 -19.64
C LYS A 327 25.77 10.97 -18.63
N ALA A 328 25.70 11.30 -17.34
CA ALA A 328 26.24 10.42 -16.29
C ALA A 328 25.54 9.05 -16.30
N LEU A 329 24.22 9.01 -16.49
CA LEU A 329 23.47 7.76 -16.53
C LEU A 329 23.79 6.92 -17.75
N ARG A 330 23.98 7.55 -18.91
CA ARG A 330 24.39 6.82 -20.13
C ARG A 330 25.73 6.10 -19.95
N GLU A 331 26.65 6.72 -19.23
CA GLU A 331 27.98 6.13 -18.97
C GLU A 331 27.91 4.82 -18.18
N ILE A 332 26.82 4.63 -17.41
CA ILE A 332 26.62 3.41 -16.63
C ILE A 332 25.43 2.59 -17.15
N HIS A 333 25.05 2.81 -18.40
CA HIS A 333 24.01 2.05 -19.11
C HIS A 333 22.64 2.11 -18.44
N SER A 334 22.32 3.24 -17.80
CA SER A 334 21.00 3.50 -17.21
C SER A 334 20.34 4.67 -17.93
N ARG A 335 19.06 4.86 -17.71
CA ARG A 335 18.29 5.94 -18.32
C ARG A 335 17.61 6.76 -17.23
N LEU A 336 17.42 8.04 -17.50
CA LEU A 336 16.78 8.96 -16.58
C LEU A 336 15.30 8.57 -16.36
N GLY A 337 14.86 8.61 -15.11
CA GLY A 337 13.46 8.58 -14.73
C GLY A 337 13.13 9.85 -13.95
N ILE A 338 11.87 10.25 -14.00
CA ILE A 338 11.40 11.41 -13.23
C ILE A 338 10.12 11.08 -12.47
N TRP A 339 9.97 11.75 -11.34
CA TRP A 339 8.73 11.81 -10.58
C TRP A 339 7.92 13.03 -11.04
N ILE A 340 6.62 12.86 -11.17
CA ILE A 340 5.72 13.96 -11.47
C ILE A 340 4.37 13.66 -10.82
N SER A 341 3.63 14.71 -10.41
CA SER A 341 2.32 14.53 -9.80
C SER A 341 1.23 15.00 -10.76
N PRO A 342 0.48 14.08 -11.36
CA PRO A 342 -0.53 14.49 -12.35
C PRO A 342 -1.54 15.49 -11.82
N SER A 343 -1.97 15.35 -10.58
CA SER A 343 -2.91 16.30 -9.98
C SER A 343 -2.22 17.38 -9.14
N ALA A 344 -0.88 17.41 -9.14
CA ALA A 344 -0.08 18.41 -8.42
C ALA A 344 -0.47 18.50 -6.94
N VAL A 345 -0.66 17.35 -6.30
CA VAL A 345 -1.18 17.31 -4.93
C VAL A 345 -0.09 17.43 -3.86
N TYR A 346 1.17 17.41 -4.27
CA TYR A 346 2.29 17.58 -3.33
C TYR A 346 2.74 19.04 -3.39
N GLY A 347 2.40 19.81 -2.36
CA GLY A 347 2.45 21.26 -2.35
C GLY A 347 3.81 21.92 -2.55
N GLN A 348 4.89 21.13 -2.49
CA GLN A 348 6.23 21.67 -2.80
C GLN A 348 6.59 21.59 -4.28
N ALA A 349 5.91 20.75 -5.03
CA ALA A 349 6.23 20.56 -6.44
C ALA A 349 5.71 21.70 -7.30
N LEU A 350 4.47 22.13 -7.08
CA LEU A 350 3.88 23.28 -7.77
C LEU A 350 3.19 24.21 -6.77
N ASN A 351 3.29 25.50 -7.02
CA ASN A 351 2.56 26.52 -6.29
C ASN A 351 1.14 26.62 -6.89
N LEU A 352 0.17 26.02 -6.23
CA LEU A 352 -1.21 25.97 -6.75
C LEU A 352 -1.85 27.36 -6.84
N GLU A 353 -1.52 28.25 -5.93
CA GLU A 353 -2.04 29.63 -6.00
C GLU A 353 -1.50 30.36 -7.24
N TRP A 354 -0.18 30.18 -7.51
CA TRP A 354 0.40 30.70 -8.74
C TRP A 354 -0.31 30.11 -9.97
N ALA A 355 -0.50 28.79 -10.00
CA ALA A 355 -1.13 28.12 -11.14
C ALA A 355 -2.53 28.67 -11.40
N LYS A 356 -3.31 28.85 -10.33
CA LYS A 356 -4.65 29.42 -10.42
C LYS A 356 -4.62 30.87 -10.97
N GLN A 357 -3.69 31.70 -10.43
CA GLN A 357 -3.56 33.10 -10.90
C GLN A 357 -3.08 33.14 -12.34
N ALA A 358 -2.28 32.20 -12.78
CA ALA A 358 -1.81 32.09 -14.17
C ALA A 358 -2.91 31.58 -15.13
N GLY A 359 -4.07 31.21 -14.60
CA GLY A 359 -5.23 30.82 -15.41
C GLY A 359 -5.33 29.34 -15.69
N PHE A 360 -4.57 28.50 -14.99
CA PHE A 360 -4.69 27.05 -15.08
C PHE A 360 -5.84 26.56 -14.21
N GLU A 361 -6.39 25.39 -14.56
CA GLU A 361 -7.47 24.78 -13.80
C GLU A 361 -6.89 24.18 -12.52
N ALA A 362 -6.89 25.01 -11.46
CA ALA A 362 -6.33 24.65 -10.15
C ALA A 362 -7.22 25.20 -9.04
N ASP A 363 -7.22 24.50 -7.92
CA ASP A 363 -7.83 24.98 -6.68
C ASP A 363 -6.75 24.97 -5.57
N GLN A 364 -7.15 25.08 -4.32
CA GLN A 364 -6.19 25.10 -3.22
C GLN A 364 -5.55 23.75 -2.92
N TYR A 365 -6.05 22.67 -3.52
CA TYR A 365 -5.61 21.32 -3.22
C TYR A 365 -4.94 20.64 -4.41
N LYS A 366 -5.26 21.04 -5.65
CA LYS A 366 -4.82 20.29 -6.82
C LYS A 366 -4.92 21.11 -8.11
N CYS A 367 -4.24 20.62 -9.13
CA CYS A 367 -4.51 20.95 -10.53
C CYS A 367 -5.42 19.89 -11.15
N CYS A 368 -6.28 20.28 -12.07
CA CYS A 368 -7.31 19.40 -12.61
C CYS A 368 -6.94 18.91 -14.00
N LEU A 369 -6.75 17.60 -14.13
CA LEU A 369 -6.44 16.96 -15.42
C LEU A 369 -7.61 17.01 -16.41
N GLY A 370 -8.83 17.25 -15.94
CA GLY A 370 -9.97 17.48 -16.80
C GLY A 370 -10.00 18.87 -17.40
N GLY A 371 -9.14 19.77 -16.94
CA GLY A 371 -9.03 21.14 -17.42
C GLY A 371 -8.08 21.24 -18.62
N ALA A 372 -8.54 21.87 -19.68
CA ALA A 372 -7.84 21.85 -20.97
C ALA A 372 -6.47 22.53 -20.93
N ARG A 373 -6.36 23.64 -20.20
CA ARG A 373 -5.09 24.39 -20.15
C ARG A 373 -4.04 23.69 -19.33
N TYR A 374 -4.42 23.20 -18.14
CA TYR A 374 -3.47 22.49 -17.28
C TYR A 374 -3.04 21.19 -17.96
N GLN A 375 -3.99 20.39 -18.47
CA GLN A 375 -3.69 19.11 -19.11
C GLN A 375 -2.73 19.29 -20.31
N ALA A 376 -2.98 20.29 -21.14
CA ALA A 376 -2.11 20.57 -22.30
C ALA A 376 -0.69 20.96 -21.86
N ALA A 377 -0.58 21.81 -20.83
CA ALA A 377 0.71 22.24 -20.31
C ALA A 377 1.47 21.07 -19.64
N PHE A 378 0.75 20.24 -18.89
CA PHE A 378 1.30 19.04 -18.25
C PHE A 378 1.86 18.06 -19.31
N LYS A 379 1.06 17.77 -20.33
CA LYS A 379 1.48 16.89 -21.44
C LYS A 379 2.68 17.49 -22.17
N LYS A 380 2.66 18.79 -22.47
CA LYS A 380 3.77 19.44 -23.15
C LYS A 380 5.06 19.37 -22.35
N ALA A 381 4.99 19.61 -21.03
CA ALA A 381 6.18 19.52 -20.17
C ALA A 381 6.82 18.13 -20.25
N LEU A 382 6.01 17.09 -20.16
CA LEU A 382 6.51 15.71 -20.26
C LEU A 382 7.08 15.39 -21.64
N THR A 383 6.38 15.77 -22.71
CA THR A 383 6.87 15.50 -24.05
C THR A 383 8.16 16.27 -24.34
N ASP A 384 8.30 17.50 -23.84
CA ASP A 384 9.55 18.26 -23.98
C ASP A 384 10.71 17.54 -23.27
N ILE A 385 10.49 17.00 -22.08
CA ILE A 385 11.52 16.23 -21.36
C ILE A 385 11.91 14.97 -22.14
N VAL A 386 10.90 14.24 -22.65
CA VAL A 386 11.15 13.02 -23.45
C VAL A 386 11.93 13.36 -24.73
N GLU A 387 11.64 14.48 -25.37
CA GLU A 387 12.32 14.88 -26.60
C GLU A 387 13.76 15.34 -26.36
N ASN A 388 14.03 15.94 -25.20
CA ASN A 388 15.34 16.54 -24.92
C ASN A 388 16.29 15.62 -24.19
N PHE A 389 15.77 14.61 -23.46
CA PHE A 389 16.59 13.71 -22.65
C PHE A 389 16.20 12.27 -22.90
N ASP A 390 17.08 11.33 -22.58
CA ASP A 390 16.80 9.90 -22.76
C ASP A 390 15.97 9.35 -21.61
N LEU A 391 14.71 9.79 -21.54
CA LEU A 391 13.81 9.42 -20.45
C LEU A 391 13.32 7.98 -20.63
N GLY A 392 13.53 7.15 -19.61
CA GLY A 392 13.11 5.74 -19.62
C GLY A 392 12.04 5.40 -18.60
N HIS A 393 11.66 6.34 -17.73
CA HIS A 393 10.71 6.07 -16.66
C HIS A 393 10.00 7.35 -16.22
N VAL A 394 8.72 7.25 -15.95
CA VAL A 394 7.97 8.32 -15.28
C VAL A 394 7.13 7.71 -14.15
N LYS A 395 7.38 8.22 -12.96
CA LYS A 395 6.57 7.90 -11.77
C LYS A 395 5.47 8.98 -11.66
N PHE A 396 4.24 8.58 -11.94
CA PHE A 396 3.08 9.47 -11.86
C PHE A 396 2.46 9.32 -10.47
N ASP A 397 2.67 10.31 -9.61
CA ASP A 397 2.34 10.20 -8.20
C ASP A 397 1.23 11.19 -7.82
N GLY A 398 0.08 10.64 -7.47
CA GLY A 398 -1.04 11.46 -7.00
C GLY A 398 -2.03 11.83 -8.10
N TYR A 399 -3.13 11.11 -8.12
CA TYR A 399 -4.23 11.31 -9.06
C TYR A 399 -5.50 11.52 -8.26
N VAL A 400 -6.15 12.67 -8.52
CA VAL A 400 -7.42 13.00 -7.89
C VAL A 400 -8.54 12.71 -8.88
N GLU A 401 -9.41 11.81 -8.50
CA GLU A 401 -10.39 11.17 -9.39
C GLU A 401 -11.54 12.09 -9.80
N THR A 402 -11.87 13.10 -8.98
CA THR A 402 -13.01 13.97 -9.23
C THR A 402 -12.67 15.42 -8.95
N CYS A 403 -13.50 16.32 -9.45
CA CYS A 403 -13.34 17.76 -9.25
C CYS A 403 -14.73 18.40 -9.15
N ASN A 404 -14.91 19.26 -8.17
CA ASN A 404 -16.18 19.94 -7.97
C ASN A 404 -16.21 21.34 -8.54
N ASP A 405 -15.12 21.80 -9.15
CA ASP A 405 -15.06 23.14 -9.72
C ASP A 405 -15.83 23.19 -11.04
N THR A 406 -16.74 24.12 -11.15
CA THR A 406 -17.60 24.28 -12.34
C THR A 406 -16.93 25.05 -13.47
N ASN A 407 -15.75 25.63 -13.21
CA ASN A 407 -15.03 26.46 -14.19
C ASN A 407 -13.88 25.71 -14.86
N HIS A 408 -13.72 24.40 -14.58
CA HIS A 408 -12.63 23.62 -15.13
C HIS A 408 -12.95 22.95 -16.48
N GLY A 409 -14.12 23.28 -17.07
CA GLY A 409 -14.45 22.78 -18.40
C GLY A 409 -15.14 21.44 -18.47
N HIS A 410 -15.47 20.88 -17.32
CA HIS A 410 -16.18 19.61 -17.17
C HIS A 410 -17.32 19.78 -16.16
N GLN A 411 -18.21 18.80 -16.08
CA GLN A 411 -19.25 18.79 -15.06
C GLN A 411 -18.65 18.40 -13.72
N PRO A 412 -19.17 18.93 -12.60
CA PRO A 412 -18.58 18.62 -11.29
C PRO A 412 -18.97 17.24 -10.76
N GLY A 413 -18.28 16.81 -9.71
CA GLY A 413 -18.58 15.57 -8.99
C GLY A 413 -18.27 14.34 -9.82
N LEU A 414 -19.14 13.36 -9.75
CA LEU A 414 -18.93 12.08 -10.46
C LEU A 414 -18.77 12.28 -11.97
N MET A 415 -19.42 13.26 -12.53
CA MET A 415 -19.34 13.55 -13.97
C MET A 415 -17.99 14.15 -14.40
N SER A 416 -17.11 14.50 -13.44
CA SER A 416 -15.74 14.93 -13.76
C SER A 416 -14.78 13.74 -13.91
N ALA A 417 -15.16 12.57 -13.43
CA ALA A 417 -14.22 11.46 -13.32
C ALA A 417 -13.70 10.98 -14.68
N GLU A 418 -14.59 10.81 -15.66
CA GLU A 418 -14.15 10.42 -17.01
C GLU A 418 -13.28 11.50 -17.68
N PRO A 419 -13.68 12.78 -17.72
CA PRO A 419 -12.79 13.81 -18.26
C PRO A 419 -11.41 13.85 -17.61
N ILE A 420 -11.31 13.66 -16.31
CA ILE A 420 -10.03 13.64 -15.60
C ILE A 420 -9.21 12.40 -16.04
N ALA A 421 -9.85 11.24 -16.10
CA ALA A 421 -9.19 10.02 -16.56
C ALA A 421 -8.71 10.15 -18.01
N GLU A 422 -9.53 10.71 -18.88
CA GLU A 422 -9.15 10.95 -20.28
C GLU A 422 -7.93 11.88 -20.37
N GLY A 423 -7.83 12.84 -19.46
CA GLY A 423 -6.68 13.74 -19.42
C GLY A 423 -5.36 13.01 -19.19
N ILE A 424 -5.32 12.07 -18.25
CA ILE A 424 -4.08 11.30 -17.99
C ILE A 424 -3.89 10.17 -19.01
N ILE A 425 -4.97 9.55 -19.49
CA ILE A 425 -4.88 8.53 -20.55
C ILE A 425 -4.26 9.12 -21.82
N ASP A 426 -4.67 10.32 -22.19
CA ASP A 426 -4.07 11.02 -23.34
C ASP A 426 -2.56 11.20 -23.17
N VAL A 427 -2.10 11.50 -21.97
CA VAL A 427 -0.66 11.59 -21.68
C VAL A 427 0.02 10.23 -21.85
N PHE A 428 -0.54 9.17 -21.27
CA PHE A 428 0.02 7.82 -21.39
C PHE A 428 0.14 7.39 -22.86
N LEU A 429 -0.92 7.60 -23.64
CA LEU A 429 -0.95 7.22 -25.04
C LEU A 429 0.04 8.07 -25.87
N THR A 430 0.16 9.35 -25.56
CA THR A 430 1.11 10.25 -26.24
C THR A 430 2.55 9.78 -26.01
N LEU A 431 2.92 9.49 -24.77
CA LEU A 431 4.26 9.01 -24.43
C LEU A 431 4.54 7.69 -25.15
N ARG A 432 3.55 6.80 -25.20
CA ARG A 432 3.70 5.49 -25.83
C ARG A 432 3.88 5.56 -27.35
N THR A 433 3.31 6.58 -27.99
CA THR A 433 3.44 6.75 -29.45
C THR A 433 4.70 7.51 -29.88
N MET A 434 5.38 8.15 -28.94
CA MET A 434 6.61 8.87 -29.25
C MET A 434 7.70 7.91 -29.72
N LYS A 435 8.50 8.35 -30.71
CA LYS A 435 9.55 7.54 -31.33
C LYS A 435 10.79 7.48 -30.44
N ARG A 436 10.62 6.88 -29.29
CA ARG A 436 11.71 6.67 -28.32
C ARG A 436 11.63 5.25 -27.78
N ASP A 437 12.69 4.80 -27.19
CA ASP A 437 12.69 3.54 -26.45
C ASP A 437 11.60 3.59 -25.39
N ARG A 438 11.11 2.44 -25.03
CA ARG A 438 9.99 2.32 -24.09
C ARG A 438 10.22 3.11 -22.82
N ILE A 439 9.19 3.84 -22.43
CA ILE A 439 9.15 4.56 -21.18
C ILE A 439 8.32 3.71 -20.21
N TRP A 440 8.90 3.35 -19.08
CA TRP A 440 8.13 2.66 -18.03
C TRP A 440 7.24 3.68 -17.34
N MET A 441 5.95 3.48 -17.41
CA MET A 441 4.98 4.38 -16.79
C MET A 441 4.43 3.73 -15.53
N GLU A 442 4.64 4.42 -14.39
CA GLU A 442 4.33 3.91 -13.07
C GLU A 442 3.36 4.85 -12.35
N PRO A 443 2.03 4.70 -12.53
CA PRO A 443 1.07 5.39 -11.67
C PRO A 443 1.17 4.94 -10.21
N THR A 444 1.26 5.90 -9.31
CA THR A 444 1.21 5.67 -7.88
C THR A 444 0.17 6.61 -7.26
N CYS A 445 -0.44 6.19 -6.18
CA CYS A 445 -1.50 6.96 -5.50
C CYS A 445 -2.64 7.32 -6.45
N PHE A 446 -3.06 6.35 -7.27
CA PHE A 446 -4.20 6.48 -8.18
C PHE A 446 -5.48 5.95 -7.51
N GLY A 447 -5.75 6.44 -6.32
CA GLY A 447 -6.83 5.96 -5.47
C GLY A 447 -6.38 4.87 -4.51
N PHE A 448 -7.25 4.50 -3.61
CA PHE A 448 -6.93 3.46 -2.62
C PHE A 448 -6.92 2.07 -3.22
N ASP A 449 -7.89 1.81 -4.08
CA ASP A 449 -7.98 0.57 -4.83
C ASP A 449 -7.98 0.94 -6.30
N PRO A 450 -6.80 1.05 -6.92
CA PRO A 450 -6.74 1.44 -8.33
C PRO A 450 -7.38 0.39 -9.23
N SER A 451 -8.04 0.85 -10.25
CA SER A 451 -8.69 -0.04 -11.22
C SER A 451 -7.65 -0.91 -11.94
N PRO A 452 -7.92 -2.22 -12.08
CA PRO A 452 -7.05 -3.07 -12.90
C PRO A 452 -6.95 -2.61 -14.35
N TRP A 453 -7.95 -1.94 -14.86
CA TRP A 453 -7.94 -1.48 -16.26
C TRP A 453 -6.95 -0.34 -16.52
N TRP A 454 -6.33 0.26 -15.48
CA TRP A 454 -5.24 1.21 -15.72
C TRP A 454 -4.09 0.55 -16.47
N VAL A 455 -3.87 -0.76 -16.31
CA VAL A 455 -2.76 -1.45 -17.00
C VAL A 455 -2.92 -1.54 -18.50
N MET A 456 -4.09 -1.17 -19.04
CA MET A 456 -4.26 -0.97 -20.49
C MET A 456 -3.35 0.14 -21.02
N TYR A 457 -3.00 1.08 -20.16
CA TYR A 457 -2.33 2.33 -20.56
C TYR A 457 -0.94 2.51 -19.96
N CYS A 458 -0.61 1.79 -18.89
CA CYS A 458 0.65 1.96 -18.16
C CYS A 458 1.30 0.59 -17.91
N ASN A 459 2.52 0.60 -17.32
CA ASN A 459 3.31 -0.62 -17.16
C ASN A 459 3.09 -1.29 -15.81
N SER A 460 2.98 -0.50 -14.75
CA SER A 460 2.71 -1.00 -13.41
C SER A 460 1.91 0.02 -12.62
N VAL A 461 1.21 -0.45 -11.60
CA VAL A 461 0.39 0.39 -10.73
C VAL A 461 0.70 -0.01 -9.30
N ILE A 462 0.80 0.95 -8.38
CA ILE A 462 0.90 0.59 -6.97
C ILE A 462 -0.40 -0.14 -6.59
N GLY A 463 -0.25 -1.40 -6.29
CA GLY A 463 -1.38 -2.27 -5.94
C GLY A 463 -1.65 -2.32 -4.45
N CYS A 464 -0.68 -1.97 -3.64
CA CYS A 464 -0.86 -1.96 -2.20
C CYS A 464 -0.63 -0.56 -1.66
N PHE A 465 -1.10 -0.35 -0.47
CA PHE A 465 -0.71 0.84 0.26
C PHE A 465 0.75 0.72 0.65
N GLY A 466 1.58 1.59 0.11
CA GLY A 466 2.99 1.63 0.47
C GLY A 466 3.23 2.72 1.49
N ALA A 467 3.71 2.37 2.66
CA ALA A 467 4.16 3.36 3.62
C ALA A 467 5.54 3.88 3.21
N ASP A 468 5.74 5.17 3.40
CA ASP A 468 7.01 5.80 3.05
C ASP A 468 8.13 5.47 4.03
N SER A 469 7.84 4.79 5.11
CA SER A 469 8.86 4.39 6.06
C SER A 469 8.55 3.01 6.60
N PRO A 470 9.55 2.32 7.12
CA PRO A 470 9.36 1.00 7.68
C PRO A 470 8.72 1.09 9.06
N TYR A 471 7.51 1.60 9.10
CA TYR A 471 6.73 1.58 10.33
C TYR A 471 6.42 0.15 10.68
N GLY A 472 6.20 -0.05 11.89
CA GLY A 472 5.83 -1.33 12.39
C GLY A 472 6.78 -1.73 13.46
N GLN A 473 6.22 -1.95 14.57
CA GLN A 473 6.91 -2.55 15.67
C GLN A 473 6.59 -4.01 15.60
N SER A 474 7.55 -4.73 15.23
CA SER A 474 7.40 -6.14 15.06
C SER A 474 7.90 -6.84 16.30
N PRO A 475 7.25 -7.90 16.71
CA PRO A 475 7.88 -8.81 17.67
C PRO A 475 9.10 -9.47 17.08
N CYS A 476 9.22 -9.40 15.77
CA CYS A 476 10.41 -9.98 15.18
C CYS A 476 11.60 -9.10 15.55
N PRO A 477 12.79 -9.68 15.50
CA PRO A 477 14.00 -8.89 15.72
C PRO A 477 14.17 -7.77 14.71
N ASN A 478 13.19 -7.63 13.82
CA ASN A 478 13.32 -6.80 12.66
C ASN A 478 11.94 -6.31 12.23
N TYR A 479 11.68 -5.05 12.47
CA TYR A 479 10.38 -4.46 12.16
C TYR A 479 10.10 -4.40 10.65
N ARG A 480 11.13 -4.42 9.82
CA ARG A 480 10.94 -4.44 8.36
C ARG A 480 10.26 -5.74 7.92
N GLU A 481 10.55 -6.85 8.61
CA GLU A 481 9.90 -8.13 8.33
C GLU A 481 8.38 -8.03 8.56
N SER A 482 7.94 -7.36 9.61
CA SER A 482 6.50 -7.21 9.85
C SER A 482 5.85 -6.33 8.79
N TYR A 483 6.53 -5.28 8.39
CA TYR A 483 6.04 -4.40 7.32
C TYR A 483 5.90 -5.19 6.00
N THR A 484 6.91 -5.97 5.66
CA THR A 484 6.90 -6.80 4.44
C THR A 484 5.73 -7.79 4.48
N THR A 485 5.54 -8.46 5.62
CA THR A 485 4.43 -9.40 5.81
C THR A 485 3.08 -8.71 5.66
N ALA A 486 2.95 -7.53 6.24
CA ALA A 486 1.73 -6.75 6.16
C ALA A 486 1.36 -6.42 4.71
N ARG A 487 2.34 -5.99 3.95
CA ARG A 487 2.17 -5.66 2.53
C ARG A 487 1.77 -6.90 1.72
N ASP A 488 2.46 -8.02 1.95
CA ASP A 488 2.14 -9.28 1.27
C ASP A 488 0.72 -9.74 1.60
N CYS A 489 0.36 -9.67 2.87
CA CYS A 489 -0.97 -10.08 3.32
C CYS A 489 -2.05 -9.24 2.64
N TYR A 490 -1.85 -7.93 2.58
CA TYR A 490 -2.79 -7.04 1.91
C TYR A 490 -2.95 -7.42 0.43
N ASN A 491 -1.84 -7.62 -0.26
CA ASN A 491 -1.88 -7.93 -1.70
C ASN A 491 -2.51 -9.30 -1.97
N LEU A 492 -2.17 -10.32 -1.18
CA LEU A 492 -2.60 -11.69 -1.44
C LEU A 492 -4.00 -11.99 -0.95
N LYS A 493 -4.42 -11.33 0.11
CA LYS A 493 -5.74 -11.50 0.65
C LYS A 493 -6.86 -11.11 -0.30
N GLY A 494 -6.59 -10.21 -1.16
CA GLY A 494 -7.43 -9.32 -1.92
C GLY A 494 -8.54 -9.84 -2.78
N ASP A 495 -9.41 -10.71 -2.30
CA ASP A 495 -10.63 -11.07 -3.06
C ASP A 495 -11.47 -9.82 -3.34
N ALA A 496 -11.41 -8.83 -2.47
CA ALA A 496 -12.19 -7.60 -2.59
C ALA A 496 -11.35 -6.36 -2.85
N HIS A 497 -10.03 -6.47 -2.87
CA HIS A 497 -9.19 -5.26 -2.97
C HIS A 497 -8.45 -5.18 -4.29
N ILE A 498 -7.40 -5.96 -4.45
CA ILE A 498 -6.49 -5.77 -5.58
C ILE A 498 -6.65 -6.94 -6.53
N GLN A 499 -7.09 -6.64 -7.75
CA GLN A 499 -7.30 -7.65 -8.79
C GLN A 499 -6.42 -7.32 -10.00
N ILE A 500 -5.24 -6.79 -9.70
CA ILE A 500 -4.19 -6.50 -10.67
C ILE A 500 -3.24 -7.70 -10.68
N PRO A 501 -2.82 -8.19 -11.83
CA PRO A 501 -1.81 -9.26 -11.86
C PRO A 501 -0.56 -8.85 -11.10
N ILE A 502 0.00 -9.77 -10.31
CA ILE A 502 1.18 -9.48 -9.48
C ILE A 502 2.29 -8.85 -10.31
N ALA A 503 2.49 -9.32 -11.54
CA ALA A 503 3.53 -8.79 -12.42
C ALA A 503 3.37 -7.29 -12.72
N ALA A 504 2.16 -6.77 -12.63
CA ALA A 504 1.86 -5.37 -12.89
C ALA A 504 1.70 -4.54 -11.61
N ILE A 505 1.93 -5.14 -10.44
CA ILE A 505 1.88 -4.42 -9.16
C ILE A 505 3.27 -3.83 -8.88
N ASP A 506 3.29 -2.58 -8.42
CA ASP A 506 4.46 -1.95 -7.82
C ASP A 506 4.27 -1.97 -6.30
N ASP A 507 5.21 -2.59 -5.61
CA ASP A 507 5.18 -2.74 -4.15
C ASP A 507 6.25 -1.89 -3.45
N LEU A 508 6.69 -0.80 -4.06
CA LEU A 508 7.77 0.05 -3.56
C LEU A 508 9.10 -0.70 -3.38
N GLY A 509 9.20 -1.90 -3.88
CA GLY A 509 10.46 -2.62 -4.03
C GLY A 509 11.32 -2.75 -2.79
N ILE A 510 12.63 -2.66 -3.00
CA ILE A 510 13.63 -2.79 -1.95
C ILE A 510 13.81 -1.44 -1.26
N ASP A 511 13.25 -1.32 -0.09
CA ASP A 511 13.29 -0.10 0.71
C ASP A 511 14.28 -0.32 1.86
N HIS A 512 15.51 0.09 1.66
CA HIS A 512 16.57 -0.16 2.61
C HIS A 512 16.87 1.08 3.44
N GLN A 513 16.36 1.09 4.65
CA GLN A 513 16.52 2.20 5.57
C GLN A 513 17.31 1.84 6.83
N THR A 514 17.55 0.55 7.06
CA THR A 514 18.30 0.10 8.23
C THR A 514 19.26 -1.01 7.85
N GLU A 515 20.09 -1.41 8.79
CA GLU A 515 21.05 -2.50 8.59
C GLU A 515 20.38 -3.83 8.29
N ASP A 516 19.19 -4.03 8.77
CA ASP A 516 18.52 -5.31 8.91
C ASP A 516 17.12 -5.26 8.35
N PRO A 517 16.63 -6.15 7.53
CA PRO A 517 17.27 -7.32 6.89
C PRO A 517 17.31 -7.16 5.37
N PHE A 518 18.17 -6.36 4.88
CA PHE A 518 18.25 -6.00 3.47
C PHE A 518 18.09 -7.21 2.53
N GLN A 519 18.81 -8.30 2.81
CA GLN A 519 18.84 -9.41 1.87
C GLN A 519 17.50 -10.18 1.84
N ASN A 520 16.82 -10.35 2.97
CA ASN A 520 15.50 -10.99 2.97
C ASN A 520 14.49 -10.15 2.20
N ASP A 521 14.52 -8.84 2.41
CA ASP A 521 13.64 -7.91 1.71
C ASP A 521 13.92 -7.93 0.21
N ALA A 522 15.18 -7.93 -0.18
CA ALA A 522 15.58 -7.95 -1.59
C ALA A 522 15.12 -9.25 -2.28
N VAL A 523 15.34 -10.40 -1.65
CA VAL A 523 14.90 -11.69 -2.19
C VAL A 523 13.38 -11.72 -2.31
N THR A 524 12.67 -11.33 -1.26
CA THR A 524 11.21 -11.32 -1.26
C THR A 524 10.66 -10.41 -2.37
N THR A 525 11.26 -9.24 -2.53
CA THR A 525 10.83 -8.29 -3.57
C THR A 525 10.89 -8.91 -4.96
N VAL A 526 12.01 -9.57 -5.28
CA VAL A 526 12.15 -10.25 -6.57
C VAL A 526 11.16 -11.39 -6.70
N LEU A 527 11.01 -12.17 -5.63
CA LEU A 527 10.23 -13.41 -5.68
C LEU A 527 8.72 -13.21 -5.52
N ARG A 528 8.26 -11.99 -5.27
CA ARG A 528 6.83 -11.69 -5.40
C ARG A 528 6.37 -11.86 -6.84
N GLY A 529 7.28 -11.64 -7.80
CA GLY A 529 6.92 -11.72 -9.21
C GLY A 529 6.54 -10.38 -9.82
N ASN A 530 6.69 -9.29 -9.08
CA ASN A 530 6.57 -7.94 -9.62
C ASN A 530 7.63 -7.76 -10.71
N GLN A 531 7.27 -7.09 -11.80
CA GLN A 531 8.23 -6.84 -12.87
C GLN A 531 8.92 -5.50 -12.73
N PHE A 532 8.29 -4.57 -12.04
CA PHE A 532 8.92 -3.30 -11.68
C PHE A 532 9.56 -3.49 -10.31
N LEU A 533 10.89 -3.34 -10.26
CA LEU A 533 11.68 -3.60 -9.06
C LEU A 533 12.42 -2.33 -8.66
N PRO A 534 11.77 -1.42 -7.94
CA PRO A 534 12.43 -0.18 -7.53
C PRO A 534 13.35 -0.40 -6.34
N LEU A 535 14.49 0.28 -6.36
CA LEU A 535 15.44 0.35 -5.27
C LEU A 535 15.30 1.72 -4.60
N TYR A 536 14.87 1.71 -3.35
CA TYR A 536 14.91 2.89 -2.48
C TYR A 536 16.11 2.76 -1.54
N VAL A 537 17.26 2.45 -2.14
CA VAL A 537 18.47 2.12 -1.40
C VAL A 537 19.31 3.36 -1.19
N ASN A 538 19.67 3.64 0.06
CA ASN A 538 20.61 4.70 0.36
C ASN A 538 22.03 4.12 0.34
N PRO A 539 22.90 4.57 -0.60
CA PRO A 539 24.24 4.02 -0.67
C PRO A 539 25.04 4.07 0.63
N SER A 540 24.75 5.04 1.50
CA SER A 540 25.48 5.17 2.77
C SER A 540 25.24 3.99 3.73
N PHE A 541 24.19 3.19 3.50
CA PHE A 541 23.89 1.99 4.30
C PHE A 541 24.38 0.70 3.66
N MET A 542 24.98 0.80 2.46
CA MET A 542 25.39 -0.36 1.68
C MET A 542 26.86 -0.69 1.94
N SER A 543 27.11 -1.85 2.52
CA SER A 543 28.47 -2.38 2.61
C SER A 543 28.90 -2.99 1.27
N PRO A 544 30.22 -3.20 1.04
CA PRO A 544 30.67 -3.88 -0.19
C PRO A 544 29.99 -5.24 -0.40
N ARG A 545 29.76 -6.00 0.66
CA ARG A 545 29.08 -7.31 0.56
C ARG A 545 27.61 -7.16 0.16
N ARG A 546 26.94 -6.10 0.60
CA ARG A 546 25.56 -5.84 0.20
C ARG A 546 25.47 -5.43 -1.27
N TRP A 547 26.40 -4.63 -1.75
CA TRP A 547 26.50 -4.32 -3.18
C TRP A 547 26.73 -5.57 -4.01
N GLU A 548 27.65 -6.45 -3.57
CA GLU A 548 27.91 -7.72 -4.25
C GLU A 548 26.64 -8.60 -4.27
N PHE A 549 25.94 -8.67 -3.16
CA PHE A 549 24.67 -9.43 -3.06
C PHE A 549 23.64 -8.87 -4.03
N LEU A 550 23.44 -7.55 -4.02
CA LEU A 550 22.48 -6.88 -4.89
C LEU A 550 22.81 -7.14 -6.37
N ALA A 551 24.06 -6.98 -6.76
CA ALA A 551 24.48 -7.22 -8.15
C ALA A 551 24.18 -8.67 -8.57
N ALA A 552 24.52 -9.63 -7.71
CA ALA A 552 24.27 -11.04 -8.01
C ALA A 552 22.78 -11.35 -8.11
N LEU A 553 21.98 -10.77 -7.22
CA LEU A 553 20.53 -10.95 -7.24
C LEU A 553 19.91 -10.34 -8.50
N MET A 554 20.36 -9.14 -8.89
CA MET A 554 19.88 -8.48 -10.11
C MET A 554 20.16 -9.34 -11.34
N LYS A 555 21.38 -9.86 -11.47
CA LYS A 555 21.78 -10.75 -12.57
C LYS A 555 20.94 -12.03 -12.57
N TRP A 556 20.76 -12.62 -11.39
CA TRP A 556 19.97 -13.84 -11.23
C TRP A 556 18.52 -13.59 -11.65
N ALA A 557 17.93 -12.47 -11.22
CA ALA A 557 16.56 -12.11 -11.55
C ALA A 557 16.39 -11.93 -13.07
N ARG A 558 17.33 -11.25 -13.72
CA ARG A 558 17.27 -11.06 -15.18
C ARG A 558 17.32 -12.40 -15.92
N ARG A 559 18.21 -13.31 -15.49
CA ARG A 559 18.30 -14.66 -16.10
C ARG A 559 17.02 -15.46 -15.90
N ASN A 560 16.31 -15.24 -14.81
CA ASN A 560 15.11 -15.99 -14.47
C ASN A 560 13.80 -15.23 -14.75
N SER A 561 13.88 -14.12 -15.50
CA SER A 561 12.73 -13.25 -15.72
C SER A 561 11.53 -13.98 -16.32
N LYS A 562 11.77 -14.94 -17.20
CA LYS A 562 10.68 -15.71 -17.83
C LYS A 562 9.94 -16.60 -16.83
N VAL A 563 10.67 -17.20 -15.88
CA VAL A 563 10.05 -18.02 -14.83
C VAL A 563 9.32 -17.10 -13.84
N LEU A 564 9.97 -16.00 -13.45
CA LEU A 564 9.44 -15.06 -12.49
C LEU A 564 8.15 -14.37 -12.96
N SER A 565 7.88 -14.33 -14.26
CA SER A 565 6.67 -13.71 -14.78
C SER A 565 5.40 -14.57 -14.59
N GLU A 566 5.56 -15.82 -14.19
CA GLU A 566 4.44 -16.78 -14.02
C GLU A 566 4.29 -17.06 -12.53
N THR A 567 3.56 -16.23 -11.82
CA THR A 567 3.48 -16.28 -10.36
C THR A 567 2.19 -16.94 -9.89
N LYS A 568 2.35 -17.87 -8.96
CA LYS A 568 1.24 -18.48 -8.24
C LYS A 568 1.46 -18.23 -6.74
N PRO A 569 0.67 -17.37 -6.11
CA PRO A 569 0.83 -17.12 -4.68
C PRO A 569 0.42 -18.35 -3.85
N ILE A 570 1.07 -18.53 -2.72
CA ILE A 570 0.78 -19.57 -1.73
C ILE A 570 0.48 -18.84 -0.42
N TYR A 571 -0.76 -18.88 0.01
CA TYR A 571 -1.15 -18.16 1.22
C TYR A 571 -2.19 -18.92 2.02
N PRO A 572 -2.23 -18.68 3.34
CA PRO A 572 -3.17 -19.39 4.20
C PRO A 572 -4.63 -19.03 3.89
N ALA A 573 -5.51 -19.99 4.08
CA ALA A 573 -6.94 -19.75 3.91
C ALA A 573 -7.47 -18.68 4.87
N SER A 574 -6.84 -18.53 6.03
CA SER A 574 -7.20 -17.52 7.02
C SER A 574 -7.02 -16.08 6.51
N TRP A 575 -6.20 -15.87 5.48
CA TRP A 575 -6.02 -14.55 4.90
C TRP A 575 -7.20 -14.13 4.04
N LYS A 576 -8.00 -15.08 3.57
CA LYS A 576 -9.18 -14.76 2.75
C LYS A 576 -10.27 -14.15 3.61
N GLY A 577 -10.82 -13.04 3.16
CA GLY A 577 -11.94 -12.39 3.85
C GLY A 577 -11.59 -11.70 5.16
N GLY A 578 -10.33 -11.52 5.46
CA GLY A 578 -9.93 -10.80 6.67
C GLY A 578 -10.18 -9.29 6.58
N ASP A 579 -10.08 -8.60 7.69
CA ASP A 579 -10.44 -7.19 7.80
C ASP A 579 -9.21 -6.28 7.65
N LEU A 580 -8.53 -6.37 6.52
CA LEU A 580 -7.40 -5.48 6.24
C LEU A 580 -7.88 -4.23 5.51
N ALA A 581 -7.71 -3.09 6.13
CA ALA A 581 -7.96 -1.82 5.46
C ALA A 581 -6.84 -1.54 4.45
N PRO A 582 -7.11 -0.74 3.44
CA PRO A 582 -6.10 -0.48 2.40
C PRO A 582 -4.77 0.06 2.92
N TRP A 583 -4.76 0.86 3.96
CA TRP A 583 -3.53 1.47 4.49
C TRP A 583 -3.36 1.27 5.99
N VAL A 584 -4.28 0.57 6.63
CA VAL A 584 -4.26 0.36 8.07
C VAL A 584 -4.60 -1.09 8.32
N PHE A 585 -3.79 -1.77 9.09
CA PHE A 585 -4.13 -3.12 9.53
C PHE A 585 -5.19 -3.02 10.61
N SER A 586 -6.38 -3.45 10.27
CA SER A 586 -7.50 -3.49 11.22
C SER A 586 -7.69 -4.89 11.82
N SER A 587 -6.87 -5.83 11.40
CA SER A 587 -6.92 -7.18 11.95
C SER A 587 -6.58 -7.18 13.43
N SER A 588 -7.32 -7.94 14.20
CA SER A 588 -7.04 -8.07 15.62
C SER A 588 -5.84 -8.94 15.95
N VAL A 589 -5.32 -9.66 14.95
CA VAL A 589 -4.18 -10.57 15.12
C VAL A 589 -3.25 -10.41 13.92
N PHE A 590 -1.96 -10.25 14.21
CA PHE A 590 -0.93 -10.15 13.17
C PHE A 590 -0.82 -11.48 12.41
N PRO A 591 -0.63 -11.45 11.08
CA PRO A 591 -0.47 -12.70 10.33
C PRO A 591 0.75 -13.50 10.81
N ARG A 592 0.54 -14.76 11.10
CA ARG A 592 1.56 -15.65 11.67
C ARG A 592 1.91 -16.84 10.80
N GLU A 593 1.00 -17.18 9.87
CA GLU A 593 1.14 -18.38 9.09
C GLU A 593 2.14 -18.19 7.95
N PRO A 594 2.94 -19.21 7.65
CA PRO A 594 3.88 -19.11 6.53
C PRO A 594 3.14 -19.02 5.20
N TYR A 595 3.77 -18.34 4.26
CA TYR A 595 3.21 -18.07 2.94
C TYR A 595 4.35 -17.95 1.93
N GLY A 596 4.01 -17.72 0.67
CA GLY A 596 5.05 -17.50 -0.31
C GLY A 596 4.55 -17.32 -1.73
N TYR A 597 5.48 -17.46 -2.65
CA TYR A 597 5.25 -17.29 -4.09
C TYR A 597 5.95 -18.39 -4.85
N ALA A 598 5.21 -19.02 -5.75
CA ALA A 598 5.76 -20.02 -6.65
C ALA A 598 5.74 -19.50 -8.08
N HIS A 599 6.72 -19.92 -8.86
CA HIS A 599 6.85 -19.54 -10.26
C HIS A 599 7.19 -20.80 -11.04
N TRP A 600 6.49 -21.06 -12.12
CA TRP A 600 6.75 -22.27 -12.90
C TRP A 600 6.69 -21.99 -14.39
N LYS A 601 7.68 -22.49 -15.12
CA LYS A 601 7.68 -22.42 -16.58
C LYS A 601 8.36 -23.66 -17.15
N GLY A 602 7.60 -24.41 -17.98
CA GLY A 602 8.12 -25.63 -18.57
C GLY A 602 8.45 -26.68 -17.52
N GLU A 603 9.73 -27.03 -17.40
CA GLU A 603 10.20 -28.05 -16.46
C GLU A 603 10.98 -27.44 -15.27
N GLU A 604 10.87 -26.13 -15.09
CA GLU A 604 11.59 -25.41 -14.03
C GLU A 604 10.64 -24.60 -13.17
N GLY A 605 10.91 -24.60 -11.88
CA GLY A 605 10.18 -23.78 -10.94
C GLY A 605 11.07 -23.11 -9.92
N LEU A 606 10.52 -22.05 -9.34
CA LEU A 606 11.11 -21.32 -8.20
C LEU A 606 10.04 -21.25 -7.12
N LEU A 607 10.46 -21.35 -5.87
CA LEU A 607 9.55 -21.28 -4.74
C LEU A 607 10.20 -20.44 -3.66
N CYS A 608 9.56 -19.35 -3.30
CA CYS A 608 9.97 -18.53 -2.16
C CYS A 608 8.97 -18.71 -1.05
N LEU A 609 9.44 -19.08 0.12
CA LEU A 609 8.60 -19.24 1.31
C LEU A 609 9.09 -18.30 2.40
N ARG A 610 8.14 -17.70 3.10
CA ARG A 610 8.41 -16.84 4.24
C ARG A 610 7.65 -17.33 5.46
N ASN A 611 8.35 -17.25 6.59
CA ASN A 611 7.73 -17.49 7.90
C ASN A 611 7.68 -16.15 8.64
N PRO A 612 6.50 -15.55 8.81
CA PRO A 612 6.40 -14.26 9.49
C PRO A 612 6.35 -14.39 11.01
N TRP A 613 6.62 -15.58 11.54
CA TRP A 613 6.40 -15.84 12.95
C TRP A 613 7.68 -16.34 13.64
N ILE A 614 7.68 -16.24 14.95
CA ILE A 614 8.83 -16.57 15.81
C ILE A 614 9.04 -18.07 15.99
N ASP A 615 8.06 -18.88 15.67
CA ASP A 615 8.18 -20.35 15.74
C ASP A 615 8.38 -20.93 14.34
N SER A 616 9.15 -22.01 14.25
CA SER A 616 9.30 -22.74 12.99
C SER A 616 7.95 -23.28 12.52
N ALA A 617 7.77 -23.34 11.21
CA ALA A 617 6.54 -23.86 10.60
C ALA A 617 6.90 -24.77 9.42
N THR A 618 6.00 -25.70 9.11
CA THR A 618 6.18 -26.60 7.97
C THR A 618 5.02 -26.41 7.01
N LEU A 619 5.35 -26.13 5.74
CA LEU A 619 4.36 -26.14 4.66
C LEU A 619 4.45 -27.45 3.92
N ARG A 620 3.30 -27.98 3.57
CA ARG A 620 3.17 -29.24 2.84
C ARG A 620 2.64 -28.95 1.45
N LEU A 621 3.54 -28.98 0.45
CA LEU A 621 3.26 -28.49 -0.90
C LEU A 621 3.64 -29.53 -1.95
N SER A 622 2.89 -29.54 -3.08
CA SER A 622 3.24 -30.35 -4.26
C SER A 622 3.51 -29.45 -5.47
N PRO A 623 4.47 -29.78 -6.31
CA PRO A 623 4.75 -28.95 -7.50
C PRO A 623 3.52 -28.71 -8.38
N SER A 624 2.77 -29.74 -8.73
CA SER A 624 1.63 -29.59 -9.66
C SER A 624 0.44 -28.90 -9.00
N LYS A 625 0.14 -29.26 -7.74
CA LYS A 625 -1.04 -28.74 -7.08
C LYS A 625 -0.86 -27.29 -6.63
N ASP A 626 0.31 -27.00 -6.04
CA ASP A 626 0.51 -25.77 -5.29
C ASP A 626 1.41 -24.77 -6.02
N MET A 627 2.29 -25.23 -6.92
CA MET A 627 3.31 -24.36 -7.51
C MET A 627 3.15 -24.07 -8.99
N GLY A 628 2.17 -24.72 -9.64
CA GLY A 628 1.91 -24.49 -11.06
C GLY A 628 2.65 -25.41 -12.02
N ALA A 629 3.32 -26.45 -11.51
CA ALA A 629 4.01 -27.40 -12.36
C ALA A 629 3.02 -28.21 -13.22
N PRO A 630 3.39 -28.55 -14.45
CA PRO A 630 2.58 -29.50 -15.21
C PRO A 630 2.48 -30.85 -14.53
N ASN A 631 1.38 -31.52 -14.74
CA ASN A 631 1.22 -32.89 -14.27
C ASN A 631 2.17 -33.82 -15.03
N GLY A 632 2.62 -34.88 -14.37
CA GLY A 632 3.42 -35.91 -14.99
C GLY A 632 4.91 -35.63 -15.10
N LEU A 633 5.38 -34.54 -14.53
CA LEU A 633 6.84 -34.33 -14.47
C LEU A 633 7.46 -35.31 -13.48
N GLU A 634 8.60 -35.87 -13.85
CA GLU A 634 9.35 -36.80 -13.03
C GLU A 634 10.80 -36.37 -12.89
N ASN A 635 11.47 -36.94 -11.90
CA ASN A 635 12.89 -36.74 -11.65
C ASN A 635 13.26 -35.26 -11.40
N LEU A 636 12.43 -34.60 -10.60
CA LEU A 636 12.71 -33.21 -10.18
C LEU A 636 13.69 -33.22 -9.01
N THR A 637 14.59 -32.25 -9.00
CA THR A 637 15.47 -31.97 -7.84
C THR A 637 15.02 -30.65 -7.23
N VAL A 638 14.82 -30.66 -5.92
CA VAL A 638 14.47 -29.47 -5.13
C VAL A 638 15.72 -29.05 -4.38
N SER A 639 16.19 -27.84 -4.66
CA SER A 639 17.40 -27.29 -4.03
C SER A 639 17.08 -25.96 -3.39
N GLN A 640 17.40 -25.83 -2.12
CA GLN A 640 17.37 -24.53 -1.47
C GLN A 640 18.60 -23.75 -1.94
N ILE A 641 18.42 -22.50 -2.38
CA ILE A 641 19.52 -21.66 -2.84
C ILE A 641 19.67 -20.38 -2.02
N TYR A 642 18.75 -20.12 -1.10
CA TYR A 642 18.82 -19.03 -0.14
C TYR A 642 17.99 -19.41 1.09
N PRO A 643 18.39 -19.14 2.33
CA PRO A 643 19.67 -18.51 2.72
C PRO A 643 20.87 -19.45 2.67
N GLU A 644 20.61 -20.73 2.56
CA GLU A 644 21.66 -21.75 2.50
C GLU A 644 21.53 -22.57 1.22
N ARG A 645 22.63 -23.02 0.70
CA ARG A 645 22.63 -23.85 -0.51
C ARG A 645 22.67 -25.33 -0.09
N ARG A 646 21.59 -26.03 -0.38
CA ARG A 646 21.53 -27.47 -0.09
C ARG A 646 20.49 -28.15 -0.98
N ILE A 647 20.71 -29.43 -1.26
CA ILE A 647 19.73 -30.26 -1.95
C ILE A 647 18.72 -30.75 -0.92
N VAL A 648 17.44 -30.44 -1.15
CA VAL A 648 16.35 -30.79 -0.24
C VAL A 648 15.80 -32.17 -0.57
N ALA A 649 15.56 -32.41 -1.87
CA ALA A 649 15.00 -33.69 -2.32
C ALA A 649 15.38 -33.94 -3.77
N THR A 650 15.51 -35.23 -4.12
CA THR A 650 15.77 -35.68 -5.49
C THR A 650 14.73 -36.71 -5.88
N GLY A 651 14.58 -36.94 -7.19
CA GLY A 651 13.65 -37.92 -7.70
C GLY A 651 12.19 -37.57 -7.44
N VAL A 652 11.90 -36.29 -7.28
CA VAL A 652 10.56 -35.81 -6.94
C VAL A 652 9.68 -35.84 -8.18
N GLN A 653 8.44 -36.28 -8.03
CA GLN A 653 7.40 -36.20 -9.08
C GLN A 653 6.55 -34.95 -8.87
N SER A 654 5.88 -34.49 -9.92
CA SER A 654 5.09 -33.27 -9.82
C SER A 654 3.97 -33.34 -8.78
N ASP A 655 3.47 -34.53 -8.46
CA ASP A 655 2.43 -34.73 -7.44
C ASP A 655 2.98 -35.07 -6.06
N THR A 656 4.30 -35.20 -5.90
CA THR A 656 4.93 -35.52 -4.60
C THR A 656 4.67 -34.40 -3.60
N ARG A 657 4.24 -34.79 -2.40
CA ARG A 657 4.08 -33.84 -1.29
C ARG A 657 5.43 -33.66 -0.58
N LEU A 658 5.87 -32.42 -0.55
CA LEU A 658 7.11 -32.02 0.09
C LEU A 658 6.78 -31.33 1.42
N ASP A 659 7.44 -31.74 2.50
CA ASP A 659 7.36 -31.05 3.79
C ASP A 659 8.55 -30.09 3.86
N LEU A 660 8.28 -28.78 3.75
CA LEU A 660 9.30 -27.74 3.75
C LEU A 660 9.22 -26.96 5.05
N MET A 661 10.23 -27.10 5.88
CA MET A 661 10.31 -26.38 7.15
C MET A 661 10.96 -25.02 6.93
N VAL A 662 10.32 -23.98 7.47
CA VAL A 662 10.82 -22.60 7.44
C VAL A 662 11.03 -22.17 8.89
N VAL A 663 12.26 -21.79 9.22
CA VAL A 663 12.59 -21.43 10.61
C VAL A 663 12.12 -20.00 10.92
N PRO A 664 12.23 -19.53 12.19
CA PRO A 664 11.69 -18.22 12.54
C PRO A 664 12.16 -17.08 11.63
N TYR A 665 11.21 -16.31 11.11
CA TYR A 665 11.45 -15.12 10.28
C TYR A 665 12.31 -15.40 9.05
N GLU A 666 12.33 -16.65 8.59
CA GLU A 666 13.12 -17.04 7.42
C GLU A 666 12.41 -16.67 6.11
N THR A 667 13.18 -16.17 5.17
CA THR A 667 12.86 -16.18 3.75
C THR A 667 13.71 -17.27 3.11
N ALA A 668 13.08 -18.26 2.50
CA ALA A 668 13.78 -19.39 1.88
C ALA A 668 13.42 -19.46 0.39
N LEU A 669 14.44 -19.60 -0.45
CA LEU A 669 14.26 -19.70 -1.91
C LEU A 669 14.72 -21.07 -2.36
N TYR A 670 13.86 -21.75 -3.11
CA TYR A 670 14.11 -23.07 -3.67
C TYR A 670 14.07 -22.99 -5.19
N GLU A 671 14.98 -23.73 -5.82
CA GLU A 671 14.99 -23.98 -7.26
C GLU A 671 14.57 -25.42 -7.50
N ILE A 672 13.64 -25.65 -8.41
CA ILE A 672 13.11 -26.98 -8.73
C ILE A 672 13.32 -27.21 -10.22
N LYS A 673 14.13 -28.22 -10.55
CA LYS A 673 14.48 -28.50 -11.95
C LYS A 673 14.43 -29.98 -12.24
N ARG A 674 14.00 -30.30 -13.45
CA ARG A 674 14.05 -31.68 -13.93
C ARG A 674 15.50 -32.05 -14.22
N GLN A 675 15.94 -33.16 -13.64
CA GLN A 675 17.28 -33.70 -13.86
C GLN A 675 17.25 -34.73 -14.99
N SER A 676 18.19 -34.60 -15.92
CA SER A 676 18.34 -35.64 -16.92
C SER A 676 18.89 -36.92 -16.24
N ARG A 677 18.49 -38.09 -16.74
CA ARG A 677 18.94 -39.35 -16.18
C ARG A 677 20.48 -39.50 -16.24
N LYS A 678 21.13 -38.73 -17.13
CA LYS A 678 22.59 -38.78 -17.35
C LYS A 678 23.37 -37.72 -16.56
N SER A 679 22.70 -36.74 -15.95
CA SER A 679 23.39 -35.67 -15.25
C SER A 679 23.45 -35.99 -13.75
N LYS A 680 24.62 -35.73 -13.18
CA LYS A 680 24.77 -35.82 -11.71
C LYS A 680 24.01 -34.64 -11.08
N VAL A 681 23.36 -34.92 -9.97
CA VAL A 681 22.76 -33.84 -9.16
C VAL A 681 23.90 -33.04 -8.54
N THR A 682 23.93 -31.78 -8.82
CA THR A 682 24.96 -30.87 -8.27
C THR A 682 24.29 -29.75 -7.50
N HIS A 683 24.97 -29.23 -6.52
CA HIS A 683 24.49 -28.06 -5.82
C HIS A 683 24.39 -26.89 -6.81
N PRO A 684 23.26 -26.17 -6.78
CA PRO A 684 23.12 -25.00 -7.65
C PRO A 684 24.14 -23.92 -7.30
N ALA A 685 24.49 -23.11 -8.27
CA ALA A 685 25.35 -21.96 -8.01
C ALA A 685 24.62 -21.01 -7.05
N TRP A 686 25.34 -20.57 -6.03
CA TRP A 686 24.77 -19.63 -5.08
C TRP A 686 24.62 -18.23 -5.73
N ILE A 687 23.55 -17.54 -5.39
CA ILE A 687 23.26 -16.22 -5.97
C ILE A 687 24.37 -15.24 -5.60
N ALA A 688 24.73 -15.21 -4.31
CA ALA A 688 25.61 -14.19 -3.78
C ALA A 688 26.17 -14.67 -2.43
N PRO A 689 27.15 -13.97 -1.88
CA PRO A 689 27.59 -14.24 -0.51
C PRO A 689 26.41 -14.20 0.46
N GLN A 690 26.39 -15.14 1.36
CA GLN A 690 25.30 -15.27 2.31
C GLN A 690 25.39 -14.16 3.35
N LEU A 691 24.37 -13.33 3.40
CA LEU A 691 24.27 -12.23 4.36
C LEU A 691 23.04 -12.37 5.26
N ALA A 692 22.28 -13.43 5.08
CA ALA A 692 21.04 -13.62 5.83
C ALA A 692 21.28 -13.65 7.34
N VAL A 693 20.45 -12.96 8.07
CA VAL A 693 20.49 -12.95 9.53
C VAL A 693 19.67 -14.14 10.01
N LYS A 694 20.29 -15.00 10.79
CA LYS A 694 19.60 -16.11 11.40
C LYS A 694 19.00 -15.67 12.72
N VAL A 695 17.75 -16.07 12.93
CA VAL A 695 17.05 -15.88 14.19
C VAL A 695 16.79 -17.25 14.81
N ASP A 696 17.40 -17.48 15.95
CA ASP A 696 17.14 -18.68 16.74
C ASP A 696 16.21 -18.28 17.87
N ALA A 697 15.10 -18.96 18.01
CA ALA A 697 14.12 -18.68 19.05
C ALA A 697 13.82 -19.95 19.83
N VAL A 698 13.87 -19.87 21.13
CA VAL A 698 13.56 -20.97 22.03
C VAL A 698 12.38 -20.57 22.91
N HIS A 699 11.32 -21.35 22.86
CA HIS A 699 10.14 -21.14 23.70
C HIS A 699 10.49 -21.25 25.18
N LEU A 700 10.01 -20.30 25.96
CA LEU A 700 10.08 -20.37 27.42
C LEU A 700 8.75 -20.88 27.94
N GLN A 701 8.81 -21.78 28.89
CA GLN A 701 7.60 -22.23 29.60
C GLN A 701 7.22 -21.20 30.64
N ILE A 702 5.95 -20.83 30.63
CA ILE A 702 5.47 -19.76 31.50
C ILE A 702 4.62 -20.33 32.60
N SER A 703 4.88 -19.87 33.82
CA SER A 703 3.99 -20.08 34.96
C SER A 703 3.58 -18.71 35.49
N LYS A 704 2.29 -18.54 35.70
CA LYS A 704 1.74 -17.34 36.30
C LYS A 704 1.67 -17.57 37.81
N GLU A 705 2.34 -16.71 38.56
CA GLU A 705 2.43 -16.88 40.01
C GLU A 705 1.51 -15.94 40.78
N GLY A 706 0.39 -15.63 40.23
CA GLY A 706 -0.57 -14.81 40.94
C GLY A 706 -0.21 -13.34 41.01
N GLU A 707 -1.04 -12.60 41.71
CA GLU A 707 -0.90 -11.17 41.87
C GLU A 707 0.13 -10.86 42.99
N GLU A 708 0.97 -9.88 42.72
CA GLU A 708 1.96 -9.48 43.71
C GLU A 708 1.82 -7.99 44.03
N TYR A 709 2.03 -7.63 45.27
CA TYR A 709 1.96 -6.27 45.73
C TYR A 709 3.23 -5.92 46.45
N GLY A 710 3.89 -4.89 46.00
CA GLY A 710 5.00 -4.29 46.71
C GLY A 710 4.70 -2.83 47.03
N ALA A 711 5.23 -2.35 48.09
CA ALA A 711 5.04 -0.95 48.46
C ALA A 711 5.51 0.02 47.38
N ASP A 712 6.54 -0.38 46.66
CA ASP A 712 7.09 0.49 45.61
C ASP A 712 6.26 0.44 44.32
N TYR A 713 5.55 -0.63 44.08
CA TYR A 713 4.72 -0.77 42.89
C TYR A 713 3.39 -0.05 43.01
N THR A 714 2.85 -0.01 44.23
CA THR A 714 1.59 0.69 44.47
C THR A 714 1.66 2.19 44.22
N ARG A 715 2.88 2.73 44.17
CA ARG A 715 3.06 4.14 43.82
C ARG A 715 2.87 4.38 42.32
N LEU A 716 3.10 3.34 41.52
CA LEU A 716 3.01 3.46 40.06
C LEU A 716 1.67 2.97 39.56
N LEU A 717 1.08 2.00 40.23
CA LEU A 717 -0.21 1.40 39.86
C LEU A 717 -1.18 1.52 41.03
N PRO A 718 -2.32 2.11 40.82
CA PRO A 718 -3.17 2.48 41.94
C PRO A 718 -4.05 1.33 42.47
N HIS A 719 -4.13 0.18 41.78
CA HIS A 719 -5.13 -0.81 42.14
C HIS A 719 -4.51 -2.18 42.46
N LYS A 720 -5.06 -2.78 43.49
CA LYS A 720 -4.76 -4.17 43.82
C LYS A 720 -5.23 -5.10 42.70
N GLY A 721 -4.37 -6.00 42.28
CA GLY A 721 -4.69 -6.94 41.21
C GLY A 721 -4.20 -6.53 39.84
N ASP A 722 -3.57 -5.38 39.75
CA ASP A 722 -3.08 -4.89 38.42
C ASP A 722 -1.70 -5.42 38.09
N HIS A 723 -1.07 -6.20 38.95
CA HIS A 723 0.27 -6.72 38.74
C HIS A 723 0.22 -8.23 38.56
N LEU A 724 0.96 -8.72 37.55
CA LEU A 724 1.07 -10.14 37.31
C LEU A 724 2.53 -10.55 37.36
N LYS A 725 2.84 -11.42 38.30
CA LYS A 725 4.19 -12.02 38.34
C LYS A 725 4.24 -13.23 37.44
N VAL A 726 5.21 -13.22 36.56
CA VAL A 726 5.38 -14.27 35.54
C VAL A 726 6.78 -14.85 35.68
N THR A 727 6.87 -16.16 35.78
CA THR A 727 8.14 -16.88 35.71
C THR A 727 8.23 -17.59 34.37
N MET A 728 9.35 -17.41 33.68
CA MET A 728 9.64 -17.97 32.37
C MET A 728 10.87 -18.87 32.48
N ASN A 729 10.73 -20.10 32.07
CA ASN A 729 11.80 -21.09 32.19
C ASN A 729 12.13 -21.74 30.84
N GLY A 730 13.42 -21.91 30.58
CA GLY A 730 13.85 -22.59 29.38
C GLY A 730 15.22 -23.20 29.52
N ASN A 731 15.39 -24.37 28.93
CA ASN A 731 16.69 -24.99 28.75
C ASN A 731 17.26 -24.48 27.44
N ILE A 732 18.24 -23.63 27.53
CA ILE A 732 18.88 -23.08 26.36
C ILE A 732 20.38 -23.04 26.56
N ARG A 733 21.12 -23.47 25.56
CA ARG A 733 22.58 -23.40 25.60
C ARG A 733 23.02 -22.12 24.86
N LEU A 734 23.57 -21.20 25.61
CA LEU A 734 24.18 -20.02 25.05
C LEU A 734 25.61 -20.34 24.59
N VAL A 735 25.83 -20.29 23.30
CA VAL A 735 27.10 -20.78 22.72
C VAL A 735 28.19 -19.71 22.77
N ASP A 736 27.81 -18.46 22.75
CA ASP A 736 28.76 -17.36 22.81
C ASP A 736 28.13 -16.14 23.48
N SER A 737 28.88 -15.07 23.61
CA SER A 737 28.44 -13.83 24.19
C SER A 737 27.65 -13.01 23.15
N GLY A 738 26.68 -13.64 22.50
CA GLY A 738 25.86 -12.97 21.51
C GLY A 738 24.81 -12.06 22.15
N ARG A 739 24.07 -11.43 21.29
CA ARG A 739 22.94 -10.60 21.69
C ARG A 739 21.71 -11.50 21.88
N TYR A 740 21.17 -11.45 23.06
CA TYR A 740 19.96 -12.22 23.41
C TYR A 740 18.85 -11.28 23.81
N GLU A 741 17.65 -11.65 23.43
CA GLU A 741 16.44 -10.90 23.74
C GLU A 741 15.40 -11.86 24.29
N ILE A 742 14.67 -11.42 25.29
CA ILE A 742 13.47 -12.13 25.74
C ILE A 742 12.28 -11.38 25.20
N LEU A 743 11.45 -12.07 24.44
CA LEU A 743 10.21 -11.54 23.92
C LEU A 743 9.04 -12.21 24.62
N ALA A 744 8.12 -11.44 25.13
CA ALA A 744 6.87 -11.95 25.69
C ALA A 744 5.71 -11.35 24.93
N LEU A 745 4.72 -12.18 24.63
CA LEU A 745 3.51 -11.77 23.92
C LEU A 745 2.30 -12.02 24.81
N ALA A 746 1.54 -10.98 25.05
CA ALA A 746 0.24 -11.07 25.73
C ALA A 746 -0.86 -10.98 24.67
N GLU A 747 -1.69 -12.00 24.59
CA GLU A 747 -2.78 -12.08 23.63
C GLU A 747 -4.13 -11.91 24.31
N ASP A 748 -5.10 -11.37 23.61
CA ASP A 748 -6.47 -11.16 24.13
C ASP A 748 -6.48 -10.39 25.46
N SER A 749 -5.59 -9.43 25.58
CA SER A 749 -5.44 -8.65 26.81
C SER A 749 -5.76 -7.19 26.56
N GLN A 750 -6.03 -6.47 27.60
CA GLN A 750 -5.92 -5.01 27.58
C GLN A 750 -4.44 -4.65 27.41
N PRO A 751 -4.15 -3.48 26.90
CA PRO A 751 -2.73 -3.09 26.76
C PRO A 751 -1.98 -3.30 28.07
N VAL A 752 -0.89 -4.04 27.97
CA VAL A 752 -0.05 -4.29 29.15
C VAL A 752 0.69 -3.00 29.47
N ASP A 753 0.48 -2.50 30.66
CA ASP A 753 1.22 -1.32 31.10
C ASP A 753 2.67 -1.75 31.39
N ILE A 754 3.58 -1.08 30.76
CA ILE A 754 5.01 -1.31 30.98
C ILE A 754 5.47 -0.24 31.92
N PRO A 755 6.12 -0.50 32.92
CA PRO A 755 7.41 -1.19 32.99
C PRO A 755 7.37 -2.56 33.62
N VAL A 756 8.46 -3.26 33.38
CA VAL A 756 8.83 -4.46 34.12
C VAL A 756 9.50 -3.98 35.41
N TYR A 757 8.92 -4.32 36.53
CA TYR A 757 9.39 -3.80 37.80
C TYR A 757 10.51 -4.59 38.46
N ASP A 758 10.46 -5.89 38.34
CA ASP A 758 11.45 -6.76 38.91
C ASP A 758 11.82 -7.82 37.89
N PHE A 759 12.99 -7.63 37.29
CA PHE A 759 13.45 -8.56 36.26
C PHE A 759 14.70 -9.27 36.76
N LYS A 760 14.61 -10.58 36.88
CA LYS A 760 15.73 -11.42 37.29
C LYS A 760 15.96 -12.53 36.29
N VAL A 761 17.23 -12.79 36.01
CA VAL A 761 17.63 -13.95 35.21
C VAL A 761 18.54 -14.80 36.09
N ASN A 762 18.16 -16.04 36.32
CA ASN A 762 18.89 -16.97 37.16
C ASN A 762 19.20 -16.41 38.56
N GLY A 763 18.22 -15.69 39.10
CA GLY A 763 18.33 -15.10 40.44
C GLY A 763 19.08 -13.79 40.53
N VAL A 764 19.66 -13.35 39.45
CA VAL A 764 20.40 -12.07 39.39
C VAL A 764 19.49 -10.99 38.82
N SER A 765 19.31 -9.91 39.59
CA SER A 765 18.56 -8.76 39.11
C SER A 765 19.32 -8.07 37.99
N LEU A 766 18.64 -7.84 36.89
CA LEU A 766 19.18 -7.17 35.72
C LEU A 766 18.30 -5.95 35.41
N GLU A 767 18.93 -4.96 34.81
CA GLU A 767 18.19 -3.83 34.22
C GLU A 767 18.11 -4.07 32.71
N PRO A 768 17.03 -4.64 32.24
CA PRO A 768 16.90 -4.86 30.81
C PRO A 768 16.59 -3.55 30.12
N ALA A 769 17.02 -3.42 28.87
CA ALA A 769 16.52 -2.37 28.02
C ALA A 769 15.11 -2.78 27.60
N ILE A 770 14.11 -2.14 28.15
CA ILE A 770 12.72 -2.38 27.76
C ILE A 770 12.47 -1.55 26.52
N ILE A 771 12.19 -2.23 25.41
CA ILE A 771 12.03 -1.53 24.16
C ILE A 771 10.60 -1.09 23.94
N SER A 772 9.64 -1.97 24.15
CA SER A 772 8.26 -1.55 23.92
C SER A 772 7.26 -2.58 24.40
N SER A 773 6.05 -2.11 24.62
CA SER A 773 4.84 -2.89 24.52
C SER A 773 4.17 -2.47 23.22
N GLU A 774 4.05 -3.39 22.30
CA GLU A 774 3.65 -3.05 20.93
C GLU A 774 2.49 -3.89 20.46
N THR A 775 1.56 -3.25 19.79
CA THR A 775 0.67 -3.96 18.89
C THR A 775 1.43 -4.23 17.60
N GLY A 776 1.10 -5.28 16.89
CA GLY A 776 1.97 -5.83 15.86
C GLY A 776 2.41 -4.94 14.73
N TRP A 777 1.67 -3.86 14.41
CA TRP A 777 2.00 -3.05 13.25
C TRP A 777 1.61 -1.61 13.52
N ALA A 778 2.53 -0.69 13.28
CA ALA A 778 2.39 0.69 13.73
C ALA A 778 1.76 1.65 12.72
N ALA A 779 1.53 1.28 11.48
CA ALA A 779 1.03 2.22 10.48
C ALA A 779 -0.48 2.44 10.60
N GLY A 780 -0.92 2.95 11.73
CA GLY A 780 -2.32 3.26 11.97
C GLY A 780 -3.19 2.06 12.29
N GLY A 781 -2.57 0.92 12.46
CA GLY A 781 -3.30 -0.28 12.79
C GLY A 781 -2.35 -1.29 13.34
N GLY A 782 -2.80 -2.45 13.50
CA GLY A 782 -2.04 -3.52 14.06
C GLY A 782 -2.96 -4.43 14.83
N ALA A 783 -2.39 -5.47 15.36
CA ALA A 783 -3.17 -6.41 16.13
C ALA A 783 -3.45 -5.81 17.50
N ASP A 784 -4.60 -5.21 17.66
CA ASP A 784 -4.96 -4.50 18.89
C ASP A 784 -5.14 -5.41 20.10
N LYS A 785 -5.10 -6.72 19.87
CA LYS A 785 -5.15 -7.72 20.94
C LYS A 785 -3.82 -8.40 21.18
N GLU A 786 -2.77 -7.99 20.49
CA GLU A 786 -1.43 -8.54 20.66
C GLU A 786 -0.51 -7.46 21.26
N HIS A 787 0.04 -7.75 22.41
CA HIS A 787 0.91 -6.81 23.11
C HIS A 787 2.26 -7.47 23.39
N TRP A 788 3.32 -6.92 22.82
CA TRP A 788 4.66 -7.47 22.93
C TRP A 788 5.47 -6.71 23.96
N VAL A 789 6.14 -7.45 24.82
CA VAL A 789 7.12 -6.90 25.77
C VAL A 789 8.49 -7.40 25.31
N TRP A 790 9.37 -6.49 25.02
CA TRP A 790 10.64 -6.79 24.37
C TRP A 790 11.78 -6.39 25.31
N LEU A 791 12.52 -7.39 25.80
CA LEU A 791 13.59 -7.21 26.77
C LEU A 791 14.92 -7.64 26.14
N ILE A 792 15.86 -6.73 26.04
CA ILE A 792 17.21 -7.05 25.58
C ILE A 792 18.04 -7.34 26.83
N VAL A 793 18.61 -8.54 26.89
CA VAL A 793 19.31 -9.03 28.06
C VAL A 793 20.75 -9.36 27.65
N PRO A 794 21.75 -8.77 28.29
CA PRO A 794 23.14 -9.12 28.03
C PRO A 794 23.50 -10.43 28.73
N LEU A 795 23.15 -11.55 28.12
CA LEU A 795 23.42 -12.87 28.71
C LEU A 795 24.85 -13.30 28.41
N GLN A 796 25.47 -13.92 29.41
CA GLN A 796 26.83 -14.42 29.29
C GLN A 796 26.85 -15.81 28.66
N SER A 797 27.98 -16.15 28.04
CA SER A 797 28.19 -17.48 27.48
C SER A 797 28.16 -18.59 28.56
N ASN A 798 27.87 -19.81 28.13
CA ASN A 798 27.82 -21.01 28.99
C ASN A 798 26.65 -21.06 29.98
N VAL A 799 25.65 -20.19 29.83
CA VAL A 799 24.40 -20.37 30.57
C VAL A 799 23.58 -21.43 29.85
N ASN A 800 23.21 -22.46 30.56
CA ASN A 800 22.46 -23.58 29.97
C ASN A 800 20.99 -23.57 30.31
N ASN A 801 20.59 -22.77 31.27
CA ASN A 801 19.20 -22.65 31.67
C ASN A 801 18.90 -21.18 31.90
N ILE A 802 17.71 -20.78 31.52
CA ILE A 802 17.19 -19.45 31.82
C ILE A 802 15.96 -19.62 32.71
N ASN A 803 16.02 -18.97 33.85
CA ASN A 803 14.88 -18.79 34.73
C ASN A 803 14.73 -17.28 34.90
N ALA A 804 13.72 -16.74 34.26
CA ALA A 804 13.48 -15.30 34.29
C ALA A 804 12.14 -15.02 34.95
N SER A 805 12.12 -14.03 35.82
CA SER A 805 10.87 -13.58 36.43
C SER A 805 10.67 -12.10 36.14
N ILE A 806 9.45 -11.74 35.85
CA ILE A 806 9.04 -10.35 35.58
C ILE A 806 7.72 -10.08 36.29
N ILE A 807 7.54 -8.84 36.69
CA ILE A 807 6.26 -8.36 37.17
C ILE A 807 5.72 -7.41 36.11
N LEU A 808 4.60 -7.79 35.51
CA LEU A 808 3.93 -6.99 34.50
C LEU A 808 2.74 -6.26 35.12
N ALA A 809 2.48 -5.07 34.67
CA ALA A 809 1.28 -4.34 35.01
C ALA A 809 0.20 -4.61 33.93
N GLY A 810 -1.01 -4.79 34.38
CA GLY A 810 -2.15 -4.99 33.50
C GLY A 810 -2.59 -6.45 33.40
N ALA A 811 -3.81 -6.64 32.98
CA ALA A 811 -4.39 -7.97 32.82
C ALA A 811 -3.93 -8.59 31.51
N THR A 812 -3.54 -9.84 31.57
CA THR A 812 -3.14 -10.57 30.40
C THR A 812 -4.09 -11.73 30.17
N GLY A 813 -4.38 -12.00 28.91
CA GLY A 813 -5.06 -13.24 28.53
C GLY A 813 -4.04 -14.38 28.45
N LYS A 814 -3.74 -14.79 27.25
CA LYS A 814 -2.70 -15.80 27.01
C LYS A 814 -1.33 -15.13 26.94
N LEU A 815 -0.34 -15.73 27.57
CA LEU A 815 1.02 -15.22 27.56
C LEU A 815 1.97 -16.27 26.99
N SER A 816 2.85 -15.85 26.09
CA SER A 816 3.91 -16.69 25.51
C SER A 816 5.23 -15.93 25.58
N ALA A 817 6.34 -16.66 25.65
CA ALA A 817 7.65 -16.00 25.69
C ALA A 817 8.73 -16.85 25.04
N TRP A 818 9.76 -16.18 24.55
CA TRP A 818 10.90 -16.79 23.86
C TRP A 818 12.19 -16.11 24.27
N VAL A 819 13.28 -16.87 24.25
CA VAL A 819 14.63 -16.29 24.17
C VAL A 819 15.03 -16.30 22.71
N VAL A 820 15.40 -15.15 22.19
CA VAL A 820 15.80 -14.99 20.80
C VAL A 820 17.28 -14.61 20.77
N ARG A 821 18.05 -15.30 19.95
CA ARG A 821 19.42 -14.94 19.65
C ARG A 821 19.49 -14.47 18.21
N ARG A 822 20.13 -13.34 18.01
CA ARG A 822 20.46 -12.86 16.66
C ARG A 822 21.95 -13.02 16.42
N ASP A 823 22.31 -13.26 15.17
CA ASP A 823 23.70 -13.15 14.75
C ASP A 823 24.19 -11.74 15.02
N LYS A 824 25.45 -11.61 15.36
CA LYS A 824 26.04 -10.32 15.67
C LYS A 824 26.03 -9.41 14.43
N ILE A 825 25.26 -8.40 14.51
CA ILE A 825 25.24 -7.33 13.50
C ILE A 825 25.73 -6.09 14.22
N PRO A 826 26.86 -5.55 13.83
CA PRO A 826 27.32 -4.30 14.45
C PRO A 826 26.28 -3.22 14.23
N TRP A 827 25.93 -2.52 15.27
CA TRP A 827 25.07 -1.37 15.14
C TRP A 827 25.86 -0.26 14.46
N THR A 828 25.48 0.09 13.25
CA THR A 828 26.17 1.11 12.49
C THR A 828 25.38 2.40 12.60
N PRO A 829 25.95 3.46 13.13
CA PRO A 829 25.27 4.74 13.16
C PRO A 829 24.88 5.17 11.75
N LEU A 830 23.72 5.81 11.65
CA LEU A 830 23.25 6.34 10.38
C LEU A 830 24.22 7.39 9.86
N LYS A 831 24.54 7.30 8.58
CA LYS A 831 25.40 8.27 7.91
C LYS A 831 24.56 9.24 7.11
N LYS A 832 24.92 10.50 7.18
CA LYS A 832 24.29 11.51 6.34
C LYS A 832 24.89 11.46 4.94
N VAL A 833 24.02 11.57 3.95
CA VAL A 833 24.48 11.70 2.58
C VAL A 833 25.16 13.06 2.43
N THR A 834 26.38 13.05 1.89
CA THR A 834 27.12 14.29 1.69
C THR A 834 26.39 15.16 0.68
N GLY A 835 26.14 16.41 1.04
CA GLY A 835 25.46 17.37 0.18
C GLY A 835 23.97 17.51 0.43
N SER A 836 23.39 16.58 1.18
CA SER A 836 21.96 16.70 1.54
C SER A 836 21.83 17.58 2.80
N THR A 837 20.87 18.47 2.78
CA THR A 837 20.54 19.29 3.94
C THR A 837 19.48 18.64 4.81
N ILE A 838 18.92 17.56 4.35
CA ILE A 838 17.88 16.81 5.08
C ILE A 838 18.51 15.53 5.63
N PRO A 839 18.25 15.16 6.87
CA PRO A 839 18.77 13.92 7.42
C PRO A 839 18.34 12.71 6.59
N PRO A 840 19.09 11.62 6.64
CA PRO A 840 18.64 10.39 6.02
C PRO A 840 17.25 9.98 6.47
N PRO A 841 16.51 9.24 5.66
CA PRO A 841 15.14 8.87 6.01
C PRO A 841 15.00 8.22 7.38
N GLU A 842 15.96 7.44 7.79
CA GLU A 842 15.94 6.78 9.10
C GLU A 842 15.96 7.79 10.26
N GLU A 843 16.61 8.92 10.07
CA GLU A 843 16.59 9.95 11.09
C GLU A 843 15.28 10.72 11.10
N ARG A 844 14.64 10.86 9.94
CA ARG A 844 13.36 11.57 9.86
C ARG A 844 12.19 10.69 10.27
N TYR A 845 12.28 9.41 9.91
CA TYR A 845 11.18 8.46 10.11
C TYR A 845 11.49 7.46 11.21
N LEU A 846 12.46 7.76 12.06
CA LEU A 846 12.58 7.01 13.30
C LEU A 846 11.28 7.20 14.05
N GLY A 847 10.36 6.29 13.86
CA GLY A 847 9.22 6.24 14.74
C GLY A 847 9.72 6.11 16.19
N ALA A 848 8.92 6.50 17.12
CA ALA A 848 9.35 6.50 18.51
C ALA A 848 9.87 5.13 18.95
N ALA A 849 9.29 4.07 18.42
CA ALA A 849 9.75 2.72 18.76
C ALA A 849 11.12 2.39 18.17
N ASN A 850 11.44 2.91 16.99
CA ASN A 850 12.79 2.75 16.45
C ASN A 850 13.79 3.57 17.23
N LEU A 851 13.40 4.75 17.61
CA LEU A 851 14.20 5.59 18.48
C LEU A 851 14.45 4.88 19.82
N CYS A 852 13.43 4.30 20.43
CA CYS A 852 13.58 3.49 21.65
C CYS A 852 14.56 2.37 21.44
N ARG A 853 14.47 1.71 20.35
CA ARG A 853 15.34 0.57 20.05
C ARG A 853 16.80 0.99 19.85
N UNK A 854 16.85 1.89 19.28
CA UNK A 854 18.05 2.39 19.03
C UNK A 854 18.73 2.79 20.22
N LEU A 855 17.99 3.45 20.73
CA LEU A 855 18.49 3.95 22.01
C LEU A 855 18.94 2.79 22.89
N SER A 856 18.11 1.82 23.05
CA SER A 856 18.42 0.64 23.86
C SER A 856 19.66 -0.10 23.39
N LEU A 857 19.83 -0.21 22.09
CA LEU A 857 20.97 -0.92 21.51
C LEU A 857 22.30 -0.20 21.77
N ASN A 858 22.28 1.11 21.93
CA ASN A 858 23.49 1.88 22.15
C ASN A 858 23.90 1.93 23.65
N GLY A 859 23.12 1.33 24.50
CA GLY A 859 23.49 1.17 25.92
C GLY A 859 23.52 2.42 26.77
N ASN A 860 23.12 3.56 26.24
CA ASN A 860 23.21 4.84 26.95
C ASN A 860 21.86 5.48 27.23
N HIS A 861 20.81 4.66 27.26
CA HIS A 861 19.51 5.31 27.27
C HIS A 861 18.65 4.91 28.43
N THR A 862 18.59 5.80 29.31
CA THR A 862 17.46 5.96 30.18
C THR A 862 16.32 6.39 29.31
N ILE A 863 15.24 5.64 29.30
CA ILE A 863 13.99 6.17 28.81
C ILE A 863 13.71 7.38 29.70
N VAL A 864 13.96 8.57 29.16
CA VAL A 864 13.68 9.77 29.90
C VAL A 864 12.19 9.97 29.86
N GLN A 865 11.56 9.51 30.89
CA GLN A 865 10.18 9.85 31.10
C GLN A 865 10.10 11.35 31.37
N GLY A 866 9.06 11.96 30.94
CA GLY A 866 8.64 13.23 31.44
C GLY A 866 8.53 13.10 32.97
N GLU A 867 8.09 14.07 33.65
CA GLU A 867 8.03 14.00 35.14
C GLU A 867 7.35 12.71 35.57
N SER A 868 8.06 11.99 36.40
CA SER A 868 7.65 10.66 36.85
C SER A 868 6.24 10.67 37.43
N PRO A 869 5.40 9.74 36.97
CA PRO A 869 4.07 9.58 37.58
C PRO A 869 4.11 9.20 39.04
N MET A 870 5.28 8.87 39.58
CA MET A 870 5.41 8.55 41.01
C MET A 870 5.02 9.69 41.93
N ARG A 871 4.94 10.90 41.41
CA ARG A 871 4.49 12.05 42.21
C ARG A 871 2.97 12.13 42.37
N ARG A 872 2.21 11.25 41.70
CA ARG A 872 0.76 11.41 41.58
C ARG A 872 -0.03 10.32 42.25
N ILE A 873 0.16 10.17 43.54
CA ILE A 873 -0.55 9.17 44.31
C ILE A 873 -2.08 9.39 44.31
N ASN A 874 -2.52 10.64 44.15
CA ASN A 874 -3.93 11.02 44.23
C ASN A 874 -4.51 11.42 42.87
N GLY A 875 -4.03 10.84 41.79
CA GLY A 875 -4.52 11.18 40.47
C GLY A 875 -5.06 9.98 39.72
N ILE A 876 -5.76 10.25 38.63
CA ILE A 876 -6.21 9.23 37.68
C ILE A 876 -5.77 9.62 36.27
N TYR A 877 -5.12 8.71 35.57
CA TYR A 877 -4.63 8.97 34.24
C TYR A 877 -5.77 8.85 33.22
N LEU A 878 -5.77 9.75 32.22
CA LEU A 878 -6.81 9.77 31.21
C LEU A 878 -6.84 8.50 30.35
N ASP A 879 -5.71 7.81 30.21
CA ASP A 879 -5.65 6.54 29.48
C ASP A 879 -6.46 5.43 30.15
N THR A 880 -6.77 5.60 31.44
CA THR A 880 -7.61 4.64 32.18
C THR A 880 -9.08 5.05 32.21
N LEU A 881 -9.42 6.19 31.64
CA LEU A 881 -10.79 6.70 31.61
C LEU A 881 -11.34 6.65 30.20
N LYS A 882 -12.62 6.31 30.10
CA LYS A 882 -13.30 6.36 28.81
C LYS A 882 -13.75 7.80 28.52
N PRO A 883 -13.33 8.40 27.40
CA PRO A 883 -13.86 9.73 27.07
C PRO A 883 -15.33 9.69 26.73
N VAL A 884 -16.02 10.78 27.00
CA VAL A 884 -17.43 10.96 26.59
C VAL A 884 -17.53 10.96 25.07
N SER A 885 -16.55 11.59 24.44
CA SER A 885 -16.48 11.68 22.98
C SER A 885 -15.02 11.86 22.57
N ALA A 886 -14.65 11.27 21.45
CA ALA A 886 -13.36 11.52 20.82
C ALA A 886 -13.58 11.56 19.31
N THR A 887 -13.20 12.67 18.69
CA THR A 887 -13.24 12.84 17.25
C THR A 887 -11.89 13.31 16.78
N GLN A 888 -11.48 12.87 15.59
CA GLN A 888 -10.22 13.34 15.01
C GLN A 888 -10.25 13.22 13.49
N GLY A 889 -9.32 13.90 12.84
CA GLY A 889 -9.30 14.01 11.39
C GLY A 889 -8.83 12.74 10.69
N TRP A 890 -8.03 11.93 11.37
CA TRP A 890 -7.52 10.67 10.81
C TRP A 890 -7.21 9.70 11.94
N GLY A 891 -7.35 8.41 11.64
CA GLY A 891 -7.05 7.35 12.59
C GLY A 891 -8.07 7.28 13.73
N THR A 892 -7.67 6.66 14.82
CA THR A 892 -8.50 6.57 16.04
C THR A 892 -7.67 7.00 17.24
N LEU A 893 -8.33 7.41 18.32
CA LEU A 893 -7.67 7.75 19.57
C LEU A 893 -6.96 6.52 20.13
N HIS A 894 -5.68 6.67 20.45
CA HIS A 894 -4.90 5.60 21.05
C HIS A 894 -4.54 5.95 22.50
N PHE A 895 -4.51 4.89 23.32
CA PHE A 895 -4.13 5.01 24.73
C PHE A 895 -2.74 4.42 24.90
N ASN A 896 -1.84 5.19 25.50
CA ASN A 896 -0.44 4.81 25.77
C ASN A 896 0.37 4.51 24.52
N GLN A 897 -0.14 4.95 23.39
CA GLN A 897 0.51 4.82 22.07
C GLN A 897 0.22 6.08 21.27
N SER A 898 1.12 6.40 20.36
CA SER A 898 0.86 7.46 19.38
C SER A 898 -0.28 7.01 18.45
N VAL A 899 -0.84 7.94 17.70
CA VAL A 899 -1.95 7.64 16.78
C VAL A 899 -1.56 6.60 15.74
N THR A 900 -0.27 6.42 15.49
CA THR A 900 0.24 5.39 14.56
C THR A 900 0.57 4.07 15.24
N GLY A 901 0.35 3.97 16.54
CA GLY A 901 0.57 2.74 17.30
C GLY A 901 1.96 2.58 17.88
N GLY A 902 2.85 3.55 17.64
CA GLY A 902 4.17 3.56 18.29
C GLY A 902 4.10 4.14 19.71
N PRO A 903 5.23 4.19 20.42
CA PRO A 903 5.23 4.88 21.70
C PRO A 903 5.01 6.37 21.54
N LEU A 904 4.42 6.99 22.55
CA LEU A 904 4.28 8.44 22.59
C LEU A 904 5.68 9.05 22.67
N CYS A 905 6.04 9.93 21.73
CA CYS A 905 7.37 10.53 21.73
C CYS A 905 7.33 11.98 21.26
N ILE A 906 7.66 12.89 22.17
CA ILE A 906 7.71 14.32 21.87
C ILE A 906 9.16 14.77 22.02
N HIS A 907 9.76 15.25 20.92
CA HIS A 907 11.12 15.82 20.93
C HIS A 907 12.14 14.88 21.59
N GLY A 908 12.09 13.59 21.26
CA GLY A 908 13.03 12.59 21.78
C GLY A 908 12.72 12.07 23.17
N VAL A 909 11.71 12.60 23.84
CA VAL A 909 11.29 12.10 25.15
C VAL A 909 10.14 11.12 24.95
N ILE A 910 10.32 9.92 25.49
CA ILE A 910 9.32 8.86 25.38
C ILE A 910 8.49 8.83 26.66
N TYR A 911 7.20 8.79 26.47
CA TYR A 911 6.25 8.78 27.58
C TYR A 911 5.52 7.44 27.58
N ARG A 912 5.36 6.86 28.74
CA ARG A 912 4.72 5.56 28.87
C ARG A 912 3.19 5.64 28.89
N ARG A 913 2.66 6.80 29.26
CA ARG A 913 1.23 6.99 29.42
C ARG A 913 0.75 8.22 28.66
N GLY A 914 -0.47 8.18 28.19
CA GLY A 914 -1.08 9.33 27.55
C GLY A 914 -2.02 8.94 26.43
N LEU A 915 -2.32 9.92 25.58
CA LEU A 915 -3.26 9.79 24.48
C LEU A 915 -2.58 10.23 23.20
N GLY A 916 -2.58 9.36 22.16
CA GLY A 916 -2.13 9.73 20.84
C GLY A 916 -3.33 10.02 19.95
N THR A 917 -3.29 11.15 19.24
CA THR A 917 -4.41 11.62 18.44
C THR A 917 -3.91 12.34 17.18
N HIS A 918 -4.83 12.81 16.34
CA HIS A 918 -4.51 13.46 15.06
C HIS A 918 -5.42 14.67 14.87
N ALA A 919 -4.86 15.79 14.43
CA ALA A 919 -5.66 16.99 14.12
C ALA A 919 -6.68 16.70 12.97
N ILE A 920 -7.83 17.28 12.96
CA ILE A 920 -8.40 18.14 13.99
C ILE A 920 -9.06 17.24 15.02
N SER A 921 -8.60 17.35 16.26
CA SER A 921 -9.02 16.40 17.30
C SER A 921 -9.74 17.12 18.42
N ARG A 922 -10.73 16.43 18.99
CA ARG A 922 -11.39 16.87 20.20
C ARG A 922 -11.75 15.68 21.05
N ILE A 923 -11.20 15.61 22.25
CA ILE A 923 -11.42 14.52 23.22
C ILE A 923 -12.08 15.14 24.45
N ILE A 924 -13.16 14.56 24.90
CA ILE A 924 -13.99 15.14 25.96
C ILE A 924 -14.11 14.16 27.13
N TYR A 925 -13.84 14.67 28.33
CA TYR A 925 -14.01 13.93 29.58
C TYR A 925 -14.97 14.66 30.50
N ASP A 926 -15.86 13.91 31.19
CA ASP A 926 -16.65 14.43 32.30
C ASP A 926 -15.80 14.39 33.57
N LEU A 927 -15.77 15.48 34.30
CA LEU A 927 -15.00 15.61 35.52
C LEU A 927 -15.86 15.47 36.77
N ASP A 928 -17.17 15.71 36.67
CA ASP A 928 -18.10 15.68 37.82
C ASP A 928 -17.68 16.50 39.03
N GLY A 929 -16.84 17.52 38.83
CA GLY A 929 -16.36 18.34 39.92
C GLY A 929 -15.41 17.65 40.88
N LYS A 930 -14.89 16.47 40.51
CA LYS A 930 -14.14 15.59 41.43
C LYS A 930 -12.64 15.88 41.51
N TYR A 931 -12.14 16.71 40.60
CA TYR A 931 -10.70 16.90 40.45
C TYR A 931 -10.30 18.34 40.70
N SER A 932 -9.05 18.53 41.12
CA SER A 932 -8.50 19.86 41.38
C SER A 932 -7.66 20.37 40.22
N LYS A 933 -6.94 19.48 39.51
CA LYS A 933 -6.04 19.87 38.43
C LYS A 933 -6.07 18.86 37.27
N PHE A 934 -5.79 19.36 36.09
CA PHE A 934 -5.38 18.55 34.96
C PHE A 934 -3.94 18.88 34.59
N GLU A 935 -3.11 17.87 34.47
CA GLU A 935 -1.71 18.03 34.11
C GLU A 935 -1.34 17.10 32.96
N ALA A 936 -0.46 17.55 32.08
CA ALA A 936 0.00 16.75 30.92
C ALA A 936 1.28 17.38 30.37
N TRP A 937 1.91 16.62 29.48
CA TRP A 937 2.87 17.16 28.51
C TRP A 937 2.21 17.08 27.14
N ALA A 938 2.21 18.17 26.40
CA ALA A 938 1.51 18.31 25.16
C ALA A 938 2.50 18.65 24.04
N GLY A 939 2.40 17.96 22.91
CA GLY A 939 3.27 18.26 21.78
C GLY A 939 3.00 17.39 20.57
N PRO A 940 3.66 17.72 19.46
CA PRO A 940 3.57 16.89 18.26
C PRO A 940 4.33 15.58 18.46
N ASP A 941 3.76 14.50 17.96
CA ASP A 941 4.46 13.22 17.95
C ASP A 941 5.63 13.29 16.98
N GLN A 942 6.79 12.84 17.41
CA GLN A 942 8.02 12.94 16.64
C GLN A 942 8.03 12.08 15.39
N ALA A 943 7.11 11.15 15.26
CA ALA A 943 7.07 10.25 14.11
C ALA A 943 6.64 10.95 12.81
N THR A 944 6.15 12.18 12.87
CA THR A 944 5.68 12.89 11.68
C THR A 944 6.15 14.35 11.67
N MET A 945 5.94 15.00 10.54
CA MET A 945 6.32 16.41 10.33
C MET A 945 5.15 17.34 10.70
N ALA A 946 4.57 17.13 11.86
CA ALA A 946 3.36 17.83 12.29
C ALA A 946 3.56 19.35 12.44
N THR A 947 2.49 20.10 12.15
CA THR A 947 2.36 21.53 12.46
C THR A 947 1.00 21.70 13.15
N ILE A 948 0.99 21.76 14.47
CA ILE A 948 -0.25 21.69 15.25
C ILE A 948 -0.40 22.84 16.23
N THR A 949 -1.63 23.01 16.70
CA THR A 949 -1.91 23.80 17.90
C THR A 949 -2.63 22.88 18.89
N MET A 950 -2.38 23.08 20.17
CA MET A 950 -3.03 22.31 21.22
C MET A 950 -3.72 23.23 22.21
N GLU A 951 -4.92 22.83 22.65
CA GLU A 951 -5.72 23.67 23.54
C GLU A 951 -6.45 22.79 24.57
N VAL A 952 -6.50 23.27 25.79
CA VAL A 952 -7.32 22.68 26.84
C VAL A 952 -8.45 23.65 27.20
N ARG A 953 -9.68 23.13 27.19
CA ARG A 953 -10.84 23.90 27.66
C ARG A 953 -11.46 23.24 28.88
N VAL A 954 -11.86 24.07 29.79
CA VAL A 954 -12.58 23.67 31.01
C VAL A 954 -13.95 24.32 30.97
N ASP A 955 -15.00 23.53 31.01
CA ASP A 955 -16.39 23.97 30.88
C ASP A 955 -16.57 24.92 29.67
N GLY A 956 -15.91 24.57 28.55
CA GLY A 956 -16.02 25.29 27.30
C GLY A 956 -15.11 26.53 27.18
N LYS A 957 -14.44 26.93 28.23
CA LYS A 957 -13.54 28.09 28.24
C LYS A 957 -12.09 27.66 28.10
N THR A 958 -11.33 28.33 27.23
CA THR A 958 -9.91 28.05 27.04
C THR A 958 -9.16 28.30 28.34
N ALA A 959 -8.50 27.27 28.85
CA ALA A 959 -7.70 27.32 30.07
C ALA A 959 -6.21 27.27 29.77
N TRP A 960 -5.83 26.72 28.60
CA TRP A 960 -4.44 26.61 28.19
C TRP A 960 -4.35 26.47 26.68
N LYS A 961 -3.30 27.06 26.07
CA LYS A 961 -2.99 26.92 24.65
C LYS A 961 -1.48 26.85 24.45
N SER A 962 -1.08 26.05 23.47
CA SER A 962 0.34 25.85 23.14
C SER A 962 0.94 26.96 22.27
N GLY A 963 0.13 27.64 21.46
CA GLY A 963 0.62 28.31 20.28
C GLY A 963 0.91 27.30 19.18
N LEU A 964 1.61 27.71 18.12
CA LEU A 964 1.97 26.85 17.00
C LEU A 964 3.17 25.97 17.39
N LEU A 965 3.02 24.66 17.20
CA LEU A 965 4.07 23.67 17.47
C LEU A 965 4.42 22.96 16.17
N SER A 966 5.70 22.74 15.96
CA SER A 966 6.21 21.95 14.85
C SER A 966 6.78 20.63 15.37
N HIS A 967 7.04 19.69 14.46
CA HIS A 967 7.51 18.34 14.81
C HIS A 967 8.74 18.35 15.73
N ASP A 968 9.55 19.37 15.69
CA ASP A 968 10.77 19.49 16.51
C ASP A 968 10.55 20.33 17.79
N SER A 969 9.31 20.73 18.06
CA SER A 969 8.99 21.49 19.27
C SER A 969 9.07 20.60 20.51
N PRO A 970 9.70 21.08 21.59
CA PRO A 970 9.69 20.33 22.84
C PRO A 970 8.29 20.29 23.47
N ALA A 971 8.05 19.26 24.25
CA ALA A 971 6.77 19.12 24.96
C ALA A 971 6.52 20.32 25.84
N GLN A 972 5.30 20.81 25.82
CA GLN A 972 4.89 21.92 26.70
C GLN A 972 4.12 21.40 27.90
N ARG A 973 4.45 21.93 29.05
CA ARG A 973 3.76 21.56 30.28
C ARG A 973 2.35 22.15 30.29
N VAL A 974 1.40 21.32 30.56
CA VAL A 974 0.00 21.68 30.80
C VAL A 974 -0.25 21.57 32.31
N ASP A 975 -0.75 22.63 32.94
CA ASP A 975 -1.12 22.64 34.36
C ASP A 975 -2.37 23.53 34.46
N VAL A 976 -3.52 22.92 34.61
CA VAL A 976 -4.80 23.62 34.51
C VAL A 976 -5.64 23.33 35.74
N ASP A 977 -6.17 24.37 36.36
CA ASP A 977 -7.11 24.26 37.50
C ASP A 977 -8.46 23.79 36.96
N VAL A 978 -8.96 22.68 37.50
CA VAL A 978 -10.28 22.12 37.12
C VAL A 978 -11.19 21.97 38.33
N ARG A 979 -10.93 22.66 39.42
CA ARG A 979 -11.76 22.57 40.64
C ARG A 979 -13.20 22.96 40.33
N GLY A 980 -14.10 22.05 40.67
CA GLY A 980 -15.52 22.24 40.48
C GLY A 980 -16.00 22.13 39.04
N ALA A 981 -15.11 21.83 38.09
CA ALA A 981 -15.42 21.77 36.67
C ALA A 981 -16.20 20.51 36.34
N GLY A 982 -17.13 20.63 35.42
CA GLY A 982 -17.89 19.50 34.92
C GLY A 982 -17.26 18.81 33.70
N ARG A 983 -16.44 19.52 32.93
CA ARG A 983 -16.00 19.01 31.63
C ARG A 983 -14.60 19.49 31.29
N LEU A 984 -13.83 18.58 30.67
CA LEU A 984 -12.51 18.86 30.12
C LEU A 984 -12.53 18.52 28.61
N ASP A 985 -12.13 19.45 27.77
CA ASP A 985 -11.92 19.22 26.34
C ASP A 985 -10.43 19.34 26.01
N LEU A 986 -9.88 18.35 25.35
CA LEU A 986 -8.54 18.38 24.79
C LEU A 986 -8.67 18.53 23.28
N ILE A 987 -8.06 19.56 22.72
CA ILE A 987 -8.26 19.93 21.32
C ILE A 987 -6.89 20.01 20.63
N VAL A 988 -6.80 19.46 19.41
CA VAL A 988 -5.65 19.63 18.55
C VAL A 988 -6.13 20.23 17.22
N GLY A 989 -5.51 21.33 16.84
CA GLY A 989 -5.78 21.99 15.56
C GLY A 989 -4.61 21.79 14.60
N ASP A 990 -4.86 22.06 13.34
CA ASP A 990 -3.99 21.78 12.21
C ASP A 990 -2.92 22.87 11.93
N GLY A 991 -2.70 23.73 12.85
CA GLY A 991 -1.72 24.80 12.66
C GLY A 991 -2.03 25.81 11.56
N GLY A 992 -3.04 25.55 10.73
CA GLY A 992 -3.45 26.43 9.63
C GLY A 992 -2.91 26.01 8.27
N ASP A 993 -2.24 24.87 8.17
CA ASP A 993 -1.68 24.38 6.89
C ASP A 993 -2.30 23.04 6.44
N GLY A 994 -3.37 22.59 7.12
CA GLY A 994 -4.04 21.33 6.83
C GLY A 994 -3.63 20.25 7.80
N ILE A 995 -4.33 19.13 7.76
CA ILE A 995 -4.19 18.09 8.78
C ILE A 995 -3.08 17.08 8.50
N ASP A 996 -2.35 17.22 7.42
CA ASP A 996 -1.44 16.17 6.94
C ASP A 996 -0.26 15.95 7.89
N GLY A 997 -0.20 14.75 8.48
CA GLY A 997 0.87 14.40 9.41
C GLY A 997 0.74 14.97 10.81
N ASP A 998 -0.38 15.58 11.14
CA ASP A 998 -0.56 16.31 12.41
C ASP A 998 -0.87 15.38 13.57
N HIS A 999 0.09 14.51 13.86
CA HIS A 999 0.01 13.62 15.02
C HIS A 999 0.37 14.39 16.29
N ALA A 1000 -0.33 14.11 17.36
CA ALA A 1000 -0.18 14.84 18.61
C ALA A 1000 -0.32 13.92 19.81
N ASP A 1001 0.45 14.20 20.83
CA ASP A 1001 0.45 13.42 22.06
C ASP A 1001 0.05 14.31 23.25
N TRP A 1002 -0.89 13.82 24.06
CA TRP A 1002 -1.16 14.30 25.40
C TRP A 1002 -0.49 13.32 26.37
N ALA A 1003 0.77 13.53 26.65
CA ALA A 1003 1.60 12.58 27.39
C ALA A 1003 1.47 12.82 28.91
N ASP A 1004 1.54 11.76 29.70
CA ASP A 1004 1.37 11.77 31.16
C ASP A 1004 0.11 12.54 31.57
N ALA A 1005 -0.97 12.41 30.82
CA ALA A 1005 -2.20 13.18 31.05
C ALA A 1005 -2.95 12.63 32.27
N ILE A 1006 -3.03 13.44 33.32
CA ILE A 1006 -3.53 13.01 34.62
C ILE A 1006 -4.48 14.07 35.25
N LEU A 1007 -5.57 13.57 35.85
CA LEU A 1007 -6.48 14.37 36.65
C LEU A 1007 -6.13 14.15 38.13
N VAL A 1008 -5.78 15.20 38.82
CA VAL A 1008 -5.39 15.14 40.22
C VAL A 1008 -6.62 15.49 41.08
N LYS A 1009 -6.85 14.72 42.15
CA LYS A 1009 -7.95 14.94 43.10
C LYS A 1009 -7.68 16.08 44.08
#